data_66277f9e498ac0e2a6b1da986477105b
#
_entry.id   66277f9e498ac0e2a6b1da986477105b
#
_cell.length_a   1.000
_cell.length_b   1.000
_cell.length_c   1.000
_cell.angle_alpha   90.00
_cell.angle_beta   90.00
_cell.angle_gamma   90.00
#
_symmetry.space_group_name_H-M   'P 1'
#
loop_
_entity.id
_entity.type
_entity.pdbx_description
1 polymer ?
#
loop_
_entity_poly.entity_id
_entity_poly.type
_entity_poly.pdbx_seq_one_letter_code
_entity_poly.pdbx_strand_id
1 'polypeptide(L)'
;MLAMQAQPLPKDPTIRTGKLKNGMTYYIRHNAKEAGLADFYIAQRVGSILEEPRQRGLAHFLEHMAFNGTKNFPGKGKRLGIVPWCETIGVKFGANLNAYTSIDQTVYHIGSAPLKRESIIDSCLLVLHDWSHYLLLEDQEIDKERGVIHEEWRTRRAGMAVQRLQEQAMPKVYKGTKYEDCLPIGSMDIVDNFAYQDLRDYYHKWYRPDLQAIIVVGDIDVDKMEKKIKKTFSSIPMPKGAAERIYYTVDDNEKMIIDIEKDKEQPIALCHIYQKREATPDSEKNTEKYLRDGYIDALISAMLNDRLAELRQLPVPPFQSATSRASQFFLSRTKDAFSLSISCKQDNILGGIVSAVAAAERARQHGFTQTELDRAKKLRLNAAERRANMQSDYRNSHYVNVCVDNFLEGEPLLSVDYKLEIAKKLDREVTLADVNAAVKELITDKNQVVVMYAPDKEGFEIPTEKQLEQIILAAQQQDYAPYEEAELAESLISSMPKAGTIVSEQPWRHGFTELTLSNGMKVYTKKTDYEADAVSLRMQADGGTSQYGDEDIPNFALISSGITEAGIGTFDAVTLRKMLTGKSVRVSPSVGSKGQSISGSASLKDMEVMFQLAYLYFTQPRKDTAAFASLMSRQRAFLANRNASPKVDYNDSIRAILYGHHPRMEPVVQQTLDKVSYDRILEIYKERFSDAANFKTVIIGNFDEQELRRLLCQYLAPLPATNKHEQTNYSRIPQIVGGEKLVKFSKPQATPLANVSIFLTADVPFTPQSDLELDFLRRCLSIAYTDSVREEKGGTYGVSVAFDLDKDDHPNTTLKISYNADPNRYEELNPIVYQQLKNIAENGPAASSMQKVKEYLIKQYAQVAITNDYWSYIIWHELDDDVDFDRDYCQMVEQMTPAAVQRMARQLLDAKRCIEVTMLSE
;
A
#
# COMPACT_ATOMS: atom_id res chain seq x y z
N MET A 1 41.72 -4.16 28.58
CA MET A 1 41.39 -4.58 27.22
C MET A 1 41.02 -3.34 26.44
N LEU A 2 41.83 -2.93 25.49
CA LEU A 2 41.45 -1.88 24.53
C LEU A 2 40.27 -2.42 23.71
N ALA A 3 39.07 -1.84 23.88
CA ALA A 3 37.95 -2.12 23.00
C ALA A 3 38.42 -1.75 21.57
N MET A 4 38.62 -2.74 20.69
CA MET A 4 38.74 -2.48 19.26
C MET A 4 37.46 -1.72 18.86
N GLN A 5 37.59 -0.41 18.61
CA GLN A 5 36.51 0.35 17.98
C GLN A 5 36.19 -0.34 16.66
N ALA A 6 34.96 -0.86 16.54
CA ALA A 6 34.50 -1.46 15.30
C ALA A 6 34.68 -0.42 14.18
N GLN A 7 35.30 -0.84 13.07
CA GLN A 7 35.43 0.07 11.93
C GLN A 7 34.02 0.46 11.44
N PRO A 8 33.78 1.77 11.22
CA PRO A 8 32.50 2.24 10.69
C PRO A 8 32.27 1.65 9.28
N LEU A 9 31.01 1.33 8.98
CA LEU A 9 30.62 0.81 7.67
C LEU A 9 30.91 1.84 6.55
N PRO A 10 31.24 1.40 5.33
CA PRO A 10 31.49 2.30 4.21
C PRO A 10 30.20 3.00 3.79
N LYS A 11 30.27 4.31 3.60
CA LYS A 11 29.16 5.09 3.06
C LYS A 11 29.03 4.86 1.55
N ASP A 12 27.79 4.93 1.03
CA ASP A 12 27.55 4.93 -0.42
C ASP A 12 28.29 6.10 -1.08
N PRO A 13 29.29 5.83 -1.94
CA PRO A 13 30.09 6.89 -2.58
C PRO A 13 29.28 7.69 -3.62
N THR A 14 28.12 7.22 -4.04
CA THR A 14 27.25 7.90 -5.01
C THR A 14 26.39 8.98 -4.37
N ILE A 15 26.34 9.03 -3.03
CA ILE A 15 25.57 10.03 -2.27
C ILE A 15 26.54 11.04 -1.67
N ARG A 16 26.53 12.27 -2.18
CA ARG A 16 27.25 13.40 -1.61
C ARG A 16 26.57 13.86 -0.33
N THR A 17 27.28 13.82 0.79
CA THR A 17 26.79 14.29 2.09
C THR A 17 27.64 15.44 2.61
N GLY A 18 27.02 16.36 3.36
CA GLY A 18 27.75 17.40 4.03
C GLY A 18 26.92 18.11 5.11
N LYS A 19 27.58 19.00 5.84
CA LYS A 19 26.95 19.80 6.89
C LYS A 19 27.35 21.28 6.71
N LEU A 20 26.37 22.17 6.70
CA LEU A 20 26.59 23.62 6.62
C LEU A 20 27.07 24.17 7.97
N LYS A 21 27.64 25.39 7.96
CA LYS A 21 28.13 26.06 9.18
C LYS A 21 27.01 26.28 10.21
N ASN A 22 25.76 26.47 9.78
CA ASN A 22 24.61 26.64 10.66
C ASN A 22 24.07 25.31 11.21
N GLY A 23 24.69 24.17 10.89
CA GLY A 23 24.29 22.85 11.38
C GLY A 23 23.43 22.03 10.46
N MET A 24 22.88 22.61 9.39
CA MET A 24 22.01 21.88 8.44
C MET A 24 22.78 20.82 7.68
N THR A 25 22.21 19.64 7.60
CA THR A 25 22.75 18.51 6.81
C THR A 25 22.24 18.57 5.37
N TYR A 26 22.99 18.01 4.41
CA TYR A 26 22.49 17.82 3.06
C TYR A 26 22.95 16.52 2.45
N TYR A 27 22.10 15.98 1.54
CA TYR A 27 22.34 14.79 0.73
C TYR A 27 22.03 15.12 -0.72
N ILE A 28 22.91 14.73 -1.63
CA ILE A 28 22.74 14.96 -3.06
C ILE A 28 23.13 13.71 -3.81
N ARG A 29 22.30 13.25 -4.76
CA ARG A 29 22.58 12.10 -5.60
C ARG A 29 22.11 12.32 -7.03
N HIS A 30 22.98 12.04 -7.99
CA HIS A 30 22.56 11.90 -9.38
C HIS A 30 21.84 10.56 -9.60
N ASN A 31 20.68 10.61 -10.26
CA ASN A 31 19.93 9.43 -10.69
C ASN A 31 19.27 9.71 -12.06
N ALA A 32 19.72 8.99 -13.10
CA ALA A 32 19.24 9.19 -14.47
C ALA A 32 18.01 8.33 -14.82
N LYS A 33 17.53 7.45 -13.91
CA LYS A 33 16.36 6.59 -14.19
C LYS A 33 15.11 7.40 -14.54
N GLU A 34 14.93 8.53 -13.87
CA GLU A 34 13.85 9.48 -14.15
C GLU A 34 14.42 10.71 -14.85
N ALA A 35 14.76 10.54 -16.14
CA ALA A 35 15.42 11.57 -16.94
C ALA A 35 14.68 12.92 -16.90
N GLY A 36 15.41 13.99 -16.67
CA GLY A 36 14.89 15.35 -16.60
C GLY A 36 14.02 15.66 -15.38
N LEU A 37 13.99 14.80 -14.36
CA LEU A 37 13.24 14.97 -13.12
C LEU A 37 14.16 14.91 -11.89
N ALA A 38 13.74 15.60 -10.81
CA ALA A 38 14.36 15.48 -9.51
C ALA A 38 13.35 15.63 -8.37
N ASP A 39 13.72 15.04 -7.23
CA ASP A 39 12.99 15.10 -5.97
C ASP A 39 13.73 16.03 -5.01
N PHE A 40 13.00 16.92 -4.35
CA PHE A 40 13.49 17.90 -3.40
C PHE A 40 12.78 17.71 -2.05
N TYR A 41 13.54 17.38 -1.02
CA TYR A 41 13.00 17.06 0.31
C TYR A 41 13.68 17.90 1.39
N ILE A 42 12.91 18.24 2.42
CA ILE A 42 13.45 18.69 3.71
C ILE A 42 12.91 17.75 4.79
N ALA A 43 13.82 17.06 5.48
CA ALA A 43 13.52 16.17 6.59
C ALA A 43 13.89 16.87 7.91
N GLN A 44 13.04 16.73 8.93
CA GLN A 44 13.21 17.38 10.22
C GLN A 44 13.05 16.39 11.37
N ARG A 45 13.96 16.41 12.35
CA ARG A 45 13.89 15.68 13.61
C ARG A 45 12.94 16.36 14.60
N VAL A 46 11.77 16.76 14.10
CA VAL A 46 10.76 17.55 14.80
C VAL A 46 9.41 16.92 14.58
N GLY A 47 8.72 16.54 15.65
CA GLY A 47 7.41 15.91 15.60
C GLY A 47 6.62 16.15 16.89
N SER A 48 5.47 15.49 17.03
CA SER A 48 4.52 15.73 18.11
C SER A 48 5.06 15.43 19.52
N ILE A 49 6.08 14.59 19.66
CA ILE A 49 6.73 14.29 20.95
C ILE A 49 7.34 15.55 21.60
N LEU A 50 7.62 16.59 20.83
CA LEU A 50 8.22 17.84 21.29
C LEU A 50 7.19 18.88 21.74
N GLU A 51 5.91 18.59 21.58
CA GLU A 51 4.81 19.47 21.98
C GLU A 51 4.72 19.61 23.51
N GLU A 52 4.44 20.80 23.97
CA GLU A 52 4.00 21.04 25.34
C GLU A 52 2.50 20.68 25.48
N PRO A 53 1.97 20.43 26.68
CA PRO A 53 0.56 20.03 26.83
C PRO A 53 -0.45 20.95 26.13
N ARG A 54 -0.18 22.26 26.09
CA ARG A 54 -1.00 23.27 25.40
C ARG A 54 -0.82 23.29 23.87
N GLN A 55 0.13 22.51 23.34
CA GLN A 55 0.51 22.47 21.92
C GLN A 55 0.14 21.16 21.24
N ARG A 56 -0.64 20.30 21.90
CA ARG A 56 -0.98 18.97 21.37
C ARG A 56 -1.74 19.04 20.04
N GLY A 57 -1.10 18.58 18.98
CA GLY A 57 -1.58 18.66 17.59
C GLY A 57 -0.94 19.76 16.76
N LEU A 58 -0.12 20.64 17.38
CA LEU A 58 0.46 21.77 16.66
C LEU A 58 1.63 21.40 15.74
N ALA A 59 2.30 20.28 15.96
CA ALA A 59 3.30 19.77 15.01
C ALA A 59 2.65 19.44 13.66
N HIS A 60 1.52 18.75 13.68
CA HIS A 60 0.75 18.40 12.49
C HIS A 60 0.05 19.64 11.90
N PHE A 61 -0.50 20.49 12.75
CA PHE A 61 -1.08 21.77 12.31
C PHE A 61 -0.06 22.63 11.54
N LEU A 62 1.17 22.67 12.03
CA LEU A 62 2.28 23.41 11.40
C LEU A 62 2.65 22.83 10.02
N GLU A 63 2.54 21.50 9.87
CA GLU A 63 2.70 20.84 8.57
C GLU A 63 1.75 21.41 7.55
N HIS A 64 0.45 21.52 7.88
CA HIS A 64 -0.57 22.11 7.00
C HIS A 64 -0.27 23.57 6.68
N MET A 65 0.10 24.34 7.70
CA MET A 65 0.43 25.77 7.54
C MET A 65 1.61 26.02 6.61
N ALA A 66 2.48 25.04 6.38
CA ALA A 66 3.58 25.14 5.44
C ALA A 66 3.12 25.31 3.97
N PHE A 67 1.88 24.98 3.65
CA PHE A 67 1.28 25.20 2.33
C PHE A 67 0.46 26.50 2.25
N ASN A 68 0.15 27.15 3.40
CA ASN A 68 -0.77 28.30 3.53
C ASN A 68 -0.06 29.66 3.57
N GLY A 69 1.09 29.76 2.93
CA GLY A 69 1.83 31.01 2.76
C GLY A 69 3.21 31.04 3.39
N THR A 70 4.17 31.43 2.56
CA THR A 70 5.56 31.62 2.98
C THR A 70 6.08 32.94 2.48
N LYS A 71 7.24 33.34 2.94
CA LYS A 71 7.89 34.63 2.61
C LYS A 71 7.99 34.86 1.08
N ASN A 72 8.37 33.84 0.33
CA ASN A 72 8.56 33.95 -1.12
C ASN A 72 7.33 33.51 -1.91
N PHE A 73 6.46 32.68 -1.33
CA PHE A 73 5.22 32.16 -1.91
C PHE A 73 4.01 32.49 -1.01
N PRO A 74 3.64 33.80 -0.89
CA PRO A 74 2.60 34.21 0.06
C PRO A 74 1.17 33.90 -0.38
N GLY A 75 0.93 33.47 -1.61
CA GLY A 75 -0.42 33.20 -2.12
C GLY A 75 -1.32 34.43 -2.28
N LYS A 76 -0.73 35.63 -2.23
CA LYS A 76 -1.48 36.92 -2.22
C LYS A 76 -1.05 37.84 -3.35
N GLY A 77 -2.02 38.56 -3.91
CA GLY A 77 -1.81 39.51 -4.99
C GLY A 77 -1.36 38.83 -6.28
N LYS A 78 -0.21 39.24 -6.85
CA LYS A 78 0.37 38.63 -8.05
C LYS A 78 1.34 37.47 -7.77
N ARG A 79 1.61 37.15 -6.47
CA ARG A 79 2.53 36.08 -6.09
C ARG A 79 1.74 34.82 -5.78
N LEU A 80 2.07 33.75 -6.48
CA LEU A 80 1.47 32.43 -6.25
C LEU A 80 1.89 31.88 -4.89
N GLY A 81 1.02 31.09 -4.29
CA GLY A 81 1.38 30.18 -3.19
C GLY A 81 2.16 28.97 -3.72
N ILE A 82 2.66 28.15 -2.81
CA ILE A 82 3.46 26.95 -3.15
C ILE A 82 2.65 25.99 -4.01
N VAL A 83 1.42 25.65 -3.60
CA VAL A 83 0.56 24.70 -4.32
C VAL A 83 0.27 25.16 -5.74
N PRO A 84 -0.30 26.36 -5.98
CA PRO A 84 -0.56 26.84 -7.34
C PRO A 84 0.72 26.94 -8.18
N TRP A 85 1.86 27.31 -7.58
CA TRP A 85 3.13 27.39 -8.32
C TRP A 85 3.59 25.97 -8.76
N CYS A 86 3.58 24.98 -7.86
CA CYS A 86 3.95 23.61 -8.16
C CYS A 86 3.08 23.02 -9.28
N GLU A 87 1.79 23.28 -9.27
CA GLU A 87 0.88 22.82 -10.30
C GLU A 87 1.18 23.41 -11.69
N THR A 88 1.71 24.64 -11.78
CA THR A 88 2.13 25.23 -13.08
C THR A 88 3.29 24.50 -13.75
N ILE A 89 4.02 23.68 -13.01
CA ILE A 89 5.13 22.85 -13.49
C ILE A 89 4.77 21.36 -13.54
N GLY A 90 3.48 21.00 -13.40
CA GLY A 90 3.02 19.62 -13.41
C GLY A 90 3.32 18.83 -12.14
N VAL A 91 3.55 19.49 -11.01
CA VAL A 91 3.69 18.88 -9.69
C VAL A 91 2.37 19.00 -8.95
N LYS A 92 1.68 17.88 -8.75
CA LYS A 92 0.33 17.84 -8.20
C LYS A 92 0.36 17.75 -6.68
N PHE A 93 -0.47 18.57 -5.99
CA PHE A 93 -0.69 18.48 -4.55
C PHE A 93 -1.33 17.15 -4.14
N GLY A 94 -0.90 16.60 -3.01
CA GLY A 94 -1.31 15.30 -2.50
C GLY A 94 -0.66 14.09 -3.19
N ALA A 95 0.01 14.29 -4.35
CA ALA A 95 0.71 13.22 -5.06
C ALA A 95 2.22 13.43 -5.12
N ASN A 96 2.66 14.56 -5.71
CA ASN A 96 4.08 14.89 -5.85
C ASN A 96 4.52 15.98 -4.88
N LEU A 97 3.62 16.87 -4.49
CA LEU A 97 3.80 17.87 -3.45
C LEU A 97 3.04 17.37 -2.22
N ASN A 98 3.74 17.05 -1.16
CA ASN A 98 3.12 16.53 0.07
C ASN A 98 4.05 16.72 1.28
N ALA A 99 3.51 16.39 2.46
CA ALA A 99 4.25 16.33 3.71
C ALA A 99 3.69 15.22 4.61
N TYR A 100 4.38 14.89 5.67
CA TYR A 100 3.87 14.06 6.76
C TYR A 100 4.55 14.42 8.08
N THR A 101 3.76 14.33 9.15
CA THR A 101 4.22 14.46 10.53
C THR A 101 4.02 13.17 11.29
N SER A 102 5.03 12.74 12.01
CA SER A 102 4.95 11.65 12.97
C SER A 102 5.33 12.11 14.38
N ILE A 103 5.49 11.16 15.29
CA ILE A 103 5.85 11.44 16.68
C ILE A 103 7.21 12.16 16.75
N ASP A 104 8.19 11.72 15.97
CA ASP A 104 9.59 12.21 16.09
C ASP A 104 10.06 13.06 14.90
N GLN A 105 9.28 13.18 13.85
CA GLN A 105 9.75 13.75 12.57
C GLN A 105 8.65 14.43 11.76
N THR A 106 9.07 15.37 10.91
CA THR A 106 8.25 15.98 9.86
C THR A 106 9.07 16.06 8.58
N VAL A 107 8.47 15.68 7.45
CA VAL A 107 9.12 15.69 6.14
C VAL A 107 8.22 16.38 5.13
N TYR A 108 8.77 17.34 4.37
CA TYR A 108 8.09 17.99 3.24
C TYR A 108 8.80 17.66 1.95
N HIS A 109 8.06 17.56 0.85
CA HIS A 109 8.67 17.21 -0.42
C HIS A 109 7.98 17.75 -1.66
N ILE A 110 8.80 17.94 -2.69
CA ILE A 110 8.42 18.19 -4.08
C ILE A 110 9.02 17.04 -4.89
N GLY A 111 8.21 16.05 -5.25
CA GLY A 111 8.65 14.89 -6.04
C GLY A 111 8.46 15.10 -7.53
N SER A 112 9.32 14.48 -8.32
CA SER A 112 9.28 14.48 -9.80
C SER A 112 9.19 15.90 -10.39
N ALA A 113 9.92 16.87 -9.83
CA ALA A 113 9.98 18.23 -10.37
C ALA A 113 10.72 18.24 -11.72
N PRO A 114 10.19 18.86 -12.80
CA PRO A 114 10.85 18.89 -14.10
C PRO A 114 12.06 19.83 -14.09
N LEU A 115 13.17 19.39 -14.67
CA LEU A 115 14.44 20.13 -14.75
C LEU A 115 14.63 20.93 -16.03
N LYS A 116 13.57 21.12 -16.82
CA LYS A 116 13.59 21.79 -18.13
C LYS A 116 14.07 23.25 -18.09
N ARG A 117 14.08 23.89 -16.93
CA ARG A 117 14.57 25.28 -16.72
C ARG A 117 15.25 25.39 -15.38
N GLU A 118 16.40 26.08 -15.34
CA GLU A 118 17.17 26.35 -14.11
C GLU A 118 16.34 27.06 -13.04
N SER A 119 15.42 27.94 -13.44
CA SER A 119 14.51 28.67 -12.53
C SER A 119 13.58 27.74 -11.74
N ILE A 120 13.25 26.54 -12.25
CA ILE A 120 12.43 25.56 -11.53
C ILE A 120 13.25 25.00 -10.37
N ILE A 121 14.51 24.64 -10.61
CA ILE A 121 15.44 24.15 -9.59
C ILE A 121 15.60 25.20 -8.46
N ASP A 122 15.85 26.46 -8.85
CA ASP A 122 16.03 27.55 -7.90
C ASP A 122 14.75 27.78 -7.07
N SER A 123 13.57 27.69 -7.70
CA SER A 123 12.30 27.82 -7.00
C SER A 123 12.00 26.63 -6.07
N CYS A 124 12.29 25.39 -6.49
CA CYS A 124 12.17 24.24 -5.59
C CYS A 124 13.06 24.41 -4.33
N LEU A 125 14.33 24.81 -4.51
CA LEU A 125 15.21 25.08 -3.39
C LEU A 125 14.70 26.26 -2.52
N LEU A 126 14.09 27.27 -3.13
CA LEU A 126 13.49 28.40 -2.41
C LEU A 126 12.26 27.97 -1.60
N VAL A 127 11.46 27.03 -2.10
CA VAL A 127 10.36 26.45 -1.32
C VAL A 127 10.91 25.71 -0.09
N LEU A 128 11.91 24.83 -0.27
CA LEU A 128 12.54 24.15 0.88
C LEU A 128 13.15 25.15 1.89
N HIS A 129 13.76 26.24 1.39
CA HIS A 129 14.30 27.31 2.22
C HIS A 129 13.20 27.97 3.06
N ASP A 130 12.04 28.24 2.45
CA ASP A 130 10.93 28.85 3.16
C ASP A 130 10.29 27.88 4.17
N TRP A 131 10.15 26.62 3.82
CA TRP A 131 9.71 25.58 4.76
C TRP A 131 10.64 25.44 5.98
N SER A 132 11.93 25.64 5.75
CA SER A 132 12.90 25.55 6.84
C SER A 132 12.70 26.60 7.94
N HIS A 133 12.39 27.87 7.59
CA HIS A 133 12.42 28.98 8.58
C HIS A 133 11.54 30.19 8.23
N TYR A 134 10.77 30.19 7.14
CA TYR A 134 10.11 31.41 6.65
C TYR A 134 8.61 31.22 6.37
N LEU A 135 7.91 30.43 7.20
CA LEU A 135 6.45 30.33 7.18
C LEU A 135 5.83 31.63 7.72
N LEU A 136 4.71 32.07 7.14
CA LEU A 136 4.05 33.31 7.56
C LEU A 136 3.17 33.12 8.81
N LEU A 137 2.50 32.00 8.96
CA LEU A 137 1.62 31.66 10.08
C LEU A 137 0.63 32.78 10.42
N GLU A 138 -0.08 33.27 9.38
CA GLU A 138 -1.06 34.36 9.52
C GLU A 138 -2.31 33.86 10.27
N ASP A 139 -2.86 34.67 11.16
CA ASP A 139 -4.00 34.35 12.01
C ASP A 139 -5.21 33.86 11.21
N GLN A 140 -5.52 34.54 10.10
CA GLN A 140 -6.66 34.19 9.23
C GLN A 140 -6.50 32.84 8.57
N GLU A 141 -5.29 32.45 8.17
CA GLU A 141 -5.02 31.15 7.56
C GLU A 141 -5.01 30.04 8.64
N ILE A 142 -4.55 30.33 9.86
CA ILE A 142 -4.67 29.43 11.01
C ILE A 142 -6.15 29.11 11.28
N ASP A 143 -7.01 30.14 11.34
CA ASP A 143 -8.45 29.91 11.63
C ASP A 143 -9.15 29.10 10.55
N LYS A 144 -8.79 29.26 9.28
CA LYS A 144 -9.32 28.40 8.20
C LYS A 144 -8.85 26.96 8.36
N GLU A 145 -7.59 26.73 8.70
CA GLU A 145 -7.00 25.42 8.76
C GLU A 145 -7.53 24.58 9.92
N ARG A 146 -8.02 25.20 11.01
CA ARG A 146 -8.69 24.48 12.12
C ARG A 146 -9.79 23.54 11.62
N GLY A 147 -10.65 24.05 10.72
CA GLY A 147 -11.73 23.24 10.14
C GLY A 147 -11.21 22.06 9.31
N VAL A 148 -10.14 22.27 8.54
CA VAL A 148 -9.53 21.22 7.70
C VAL A 148 -8.93 20.11 8.58
N ILE A 149 -8.19 20.46 9.62
CA ILE A 149 -7.62 19.50 10.58
C ILE A 149 -8.73 18.75 11.32
N HIS A 150 -9.79 19.43 11.72
CA HIS A 150 -10.92 18.82 12.40
C HIS A 150 -11.62 17.78 11.49
N GLU A 151 -11.82 18.09 10.21
CA GLU A 151 -12.40 17.14 9.24
C GLU A 151 -11.43 15.98 8.93
N GLU A 152 -10.13 16.21 8.93
CA GLU A 152 -9.16 15.13 8.83
C GLU A 152 -9.22 14.19 10.03
N TRP A 153 -9.24 14.72 11.25
CA TRP A 153 -9.43 13.95 12.49
C TRP A 153 -10.71 13.10 12.41
N ARG A 154 -11.81 13.72 12.00
CA ARG A 154 -13.11 13.04 11.82
C ARG A 154 -13.00 11.90 10.82
N THR A 155 -12.46 12.17 9.64
CA THR A 155 -12.34 11.21 8.55
C THR A 155 -11.40 10.05 8.89
N ARG A 156 -10.28 10.33 9.57
CA ARG A 156 -9.34 9.28 10.00
C ARG A 156 -9.89 8.40 11.10
N ARG A 157 -10.71 8.93 11.99
CA ARG A 157 -11.31 8.14 13.09
C ARG A 157 -12.54 7.34 12.65
N ALA A 158 -13.32 7.88 11.72
CA ALA A 158 -14.52 7.22 11.24
C ALA A 158 -14.18 5.91 10.50
N GLY A 159 -14.76 4.81 10.93
CA GLY A 159 -14.50 3.48 10.39
C GLY A 159 -13.10 2.93 10.64
N MET A 160 -12.32 3.54 11.54
CA MET A 160 -10.97 3.13 11.92
C MET A 160 -10.92 2.72 13.40
N ALA A 161 -11.69 1.69 13.77
CA ALA A 161 -11.77 1.21 15.15
C ALA A 161 -10.38 0.94 15.78
N VAL A 162 -9.46 0.31 15.04
CA VAL A 162 -8.10 0.02 15.52
C VAL A 162 -7.35 1.29 15.92
N GLN A 163 -7.52 2.40 15.19
CA GLN A 163 -6.89 3.67 15.55
C GLN A 163 -7.45 4.22 16.85
N ARG A 164 -8.77 4.21 17.03
CA ARG A 164 -9.41 4.66 18.28
C ARG A 164 -8.98 3.81 19.47
N LEU A 165 -8.91 2.48 19.29
CA LEU A 165 -8.46 1.53 20.31
C LEU A 165 -6.97 1.73 20.67
N GLN A 166 -6.13 2.04 19.66
CA GLN A 166 -4.74 2.38 19.88
C GLN A 166 -4.59 3.66 20.71
N GLU A 167 -5.36 4.69 20.39
CA GLU A 167 -5.40 5.94 21.17
C GLU A 167 -5.84 5.71 22.62
N GLN A 168 -6.81 4.80 22.85
CA GLN A 168 -7.28 4.45 24.19
C GLN A 168 -6.23 3.65 24.99
N ALA A 169 -5.47 2.78 24.33
CA ALA A 169 -4.44 1.95 24.97
C ALA A 169 -3.18 2.74 25.39
N MET A 170 -2.83 3.82 24.67
CA MET A 170 -1.58 4.56 24.91
C MET A 170 -1.37 5.02 26.35
N PRO A 171 -2.35 5.61 27.06
CA PRO A 171 -2.17 6.07 28.44
C PRO A 171 -1.80 4.95 29.43
N LYS A 172 -2.18 3.70 29.17
CA LYS A 172 -1.83 2.55 29.99
C LYS A 172 -0.52 1.93 29.58
N VAL A 173 -0.32 1.75 28.27
CA VAL A 173 0.90 1.15 27.68
C VAL A 173 2.13 1.99 27.96
N TYR A 174 1.99 3.31 27.90
CA TYR A 174 3.09 4.27 28.03
C TYR A 174 3.04 5.08 29.33
N LYS A 175 2.31 4.59 30.34
CA LYS A 175 2.09 5.30 31.60
C LYS A 175 3.37 5.89 32.19
N GLY A 176 3.33 7.19 32.46
CA GLY A 176 4.44 7.94 33.05
C GLY A 176 5.52 8.37 32.06
N THR A 177 5.36 8.09 30.77
CA THR A 177 6.31 8.53 29.73
C THR A 177 5.72 9.63 28.86
N LYS A 178 6.55 10.31 28.07
CA LYS A 178 6.09 11.32 27.11
C LYS A 178 5.25 10.73 25.98
N TYR A 179 5.34 9.43 25.73
CA TYR A 179 4.57 8.72 24.71
C TYR A 179 3.10 8.50 25.09
N GLU A 180 2.74 8.69 26.36
CA GLU A 180 1.37 8.52 26.86
C GLU A 180 0.36 9.38 26.08
N ASP A 181 0.82 10.52 25.56
CA ASP A 181 -0.03 11.53 24.96
C ASP A 181 0.69 12.37 23.89
N CYS A 182 1.12 11.72 22.81
CA CYS A 182 1.95 12.38 21.80
C CYS A 182 1.51 12.11 20.36
N LEU A 183 0.27 11.66 20.12
CA LEU A 183 -0.17 11.42 18.74
C LEU A 183 -0.22 12.71 17.93
N PRO A 184 0.25 12.71 16.66
CA PRO A 184 0.36 13.92 15.84
C PRO A 184 -0.96 14.66 15.62
N ILE A 185 -2.08 13.92 15.52
CA ILE A 185 -3.40 14.55 15.34
C ILE A 185 -3.82 15.39 16.56
N GLY A 186 -3.26 15.10 17.73
CA GLY A 186 -3.43 15.85 18.95
C GLY A 186 -4.83 15.83 19.57
N SER A 187 -5.16 16.91 20.25
CA SER A 187 -6.46 17.14 20.89
C SER A 187 -7.26 18.17 20.10
N MET A 188 -8.48 17.84 19.71
CA MET A 188 -9.34 18.78 19.00
C MET A 188 -9.70 20.00 19.85
N ASP A 189 -9.84 19.85 21.17
CA ASP A 189 -10.07 20.99 22.08
C ASP A 189 -8.93 22.00 21.99
N ILE A 190 -7.68 21.55 21.81
CA ILE A 190 -6.52 22.40 21.60
C ILE A 190 -6.51 22.94 20.18
N VAL A 191 -6.66 22.07 19.16
CA VAL A 191 -6.66 22.46 17.74
C VAL A 191 -7.67 23.57 17.46
N ASP A 192 -8.87 23.46 18.05
CA ASP A 192 -9.94 24.46 17.85
C ASP A 192 -9.70 25.79 18.60
N ASN A 193 -8.93 25.77 19.73
CA ASN A 193 -8.86 26.92 20.64
C ASN A 193 -7.46 27.42 20.98
N PHE A 194 -6.38 26.84 20.48
CA PHE A 194 -5.02 27.31 20.83
C PHE A 194 -4.80 28.78 20.44
N ALA A 195 -3.99 29.47 21.21
CA ALA A 195 -3.57 30.83 20.89
C ALA A 195 -2.56 30.82 19.72
N TYR A 196 -2.69 31.71 18.74
CA TYR A 196 -1.78 31.76 17.57
C TYR A 196 -0.31 31.76 17.97
N GLN A 197 0.00 32.33 19.13
CA GLN A 197 1.36 32.38 19.64
C GLN A 197 1.91 31.01 20.00
N ASP A 198 1.06 30.06 20.45
CA ASP A 198 1.50 28.70 20.81
C ASP A 198 2.05 27.94 19.59
N LEU A 199 1.45 28.14 18.41
CA LEU A 199 1.95 27.59 17.15
C LEU A 199 3.26 28.24 16.73
N ARG A 200 3.36 29.58 16.84
CA ARG A 200 4.58 30.34 16.54
C ARG A 200 5.71 29.97 17.49
N ASP A 201 5.41 29.76 18.78
CA ASP A 201 6.39 29.34 19.79
C ASP A 201 6.96 27.96 19.46
N TYR A 202 6.11 27.02 19.07
CA TYR A 202 6.55 25.69 18.62
C TYR A 202 7.44 25.79 17.38
N TYR A 203 7.02 26.56 16.38
CA TYR A 203 7.76 26.77 15.14
C TYR A 203 9.14 27.38 15.39
N HIS A 204 9.24 28.50 16.08
CA HIS A 204 10.51 29.19 16.35
C HIS A 204 11.45 28.39 17.24
N LYS A 205 10.92 27.51 18.11
CA LYS A 205 11.73 26.69 19.00
C LYS A 205 12.37 25.54 18.24
N TRP A 206 11.65 24.90 17.29
CA TRP A 206 12.03 23.61 16.73
C TRP A 206 12.44 23.64 15.24
N TYR A 207 11.92 24.58 14.42
CA TYR A 207 12.29 24.68 13.00
C TYR A 207 13.60 25.44 12.85
N ARG A 208 14.70 24.70 12.93
CA ARG A 208 16.05 25.25 12.93
C ARG A 208 17.05 24.31 12.23
N PRO A 209 18.15 24.88 11.65
CA PRO A 209 19.05 24.15 10.75
C PRO A 209 19.67 22.87 11.30
N ASP A 210 20.01 22.82 12.60
CA ASP A 210 20.68 21.66 13.22
C ASP A 210 19.79 20.43 13.33
N LEU A 211 18.46 20.60 13.23
CA LEU A 211 17.46 19.53 13.21
C LEU A 211 16.96 19.19 11.79
N GLN A 212 17.56 19.79 10.75
CA GLN A 212 17.05 19.67 9.37
C GLN A 212 18.08 19.10 8.40
N ALA A 213 17.58 18.40 7.39
CA ALA A 213 18.39 17.96 6.25
C ALA A 213 17.69 18.28 4.92
N ILE A 214 18.47 18.80 3.97
CA ILE A 214 18.08 18.99 2.58
C ILE A 214 18.50 17.76 1.78
N ILE A 215 17.58 17.16 1.04
CA ILE A 215 17.84 15.97 0.23
C ILE A 215 17.40 16.27 -1.21
N VAL A 216 18.32 16.10 -2.16
CA VAL A 216 18.03 16.27 -3.59
C VAL A 216 18.54 15.07 -4.36
N VAL A 217 17.63 14.39 -5.04
CA VAL A 217 17.94 13.20 -5.86
C VAL A 217 17.30 13.37 -7.23
N GLY A 218 18.04 13.13 -8.30
CA GLY A 218 17.48 13.20 -9.65
C GLY A 218 18.53 13.33 -10.75
N ASP A 219 18.09 13.68 -11.95
CA ASP A 219 18.96 13.88 -13.13
C ASP A 219 19.67 15.24 -13.06
N ILE A 220 20.50 15.42 -12.03
CA ILE A 220 21.12 16.69 -11.65
C ILE A 220 22.66 16.60 -11.66
N ASP A 221 23.30 17.75 -11.88
CA ASP A 221 24.74 17.94 -11.62
C ASP A 221 24.95 18.12 -10.11
N VAL A 222 25.63 17.17 -9.47
CA VAL A 222 25.86 17.14 -8.02
C VAL A 222 26.66 18.34 -7.54
N ASP A 223 27.70 18.76 -8.27
CA ASP A 223 28.57 19.88 -7.86
C ASP A 223 27.86 21.23 -7.98
N LYS A 224 27.05 21.42 -9.03
CA LYS A 224 26.20 22.62 -9.15
C LYS A 224 25.13 22.65 -8.10
N MET A 225 24.48 21.52 -7.81
CA MET A 225 23.45 21.43 -6.77
C MET A 225 24.03 21.72 -5.40
N GLU A 226 25.21 21.20 -5.08
CA GLU A 226 25.89 21.49 -3.80
C GLU A 226 26.17 22.99 -3.62
N LYS A 227 26.65 23.67 -4.69
CA LYS A 227 26.85 25.13 -4.67
C LYS A 227 25.54 25.88 -4.43
N LYS A 228 24.44 25.46 -5.09
CA LYS A 228 23.10 26.06 -4.89
C LYS A 228 22.62 25.87 -3.46
N ILE A 229 22.70 24.66 -2.91
CA ILE A 229 22.32 24.37 -1.52
C ILE A 229 23.14 25.24 -0.55
N LYS A 230 24.46 25.26 -0.68
CA LYS A 230 25.32 26.10 0.16
C LYS A 230 24.95 27.59 0.09
N LYS A 231 24.65 28.10 -1.12
CA LYS A 231 24.24 29.50 -1.32
C LYS A 231 22.88 29.80 -0.69
N THR A 232 21.90 28.94 -0.85
CA THR A 232 20.52 29.18 -0.42
C THR A 232 20.34 29.02 1.09
N PHE A 233 20.93 27.97 1.69
CA PHE A 233 20.63 27.59 3.07
C PHE A 233 21.64 28.07 4.12
N SER A 234 22.83 28.52 3.72
CA SER A 234 23.84 28.98 4.69
C SER A 234 23.43 30.24 5.48
N SER A 235 22.52 31.03 4.96
CA SER A 235 22.00 32.26 5.58
C SER A 235 20.91 32.01 6.62
N ILE A 236 20.36 30.83 6.71
CA ILE A 236 19.33 30.53 7.71
C ILE A 236 19.94 30.61 9.11
N PRO A 237 19.35 31.42 9.99
CA PRO A 237 19.93 31.62 11.31
C PRO A 237 19.80 30.42 12.21
N MET A 238 20.83 30.15 13.01
CA MET A 238 20.77 29.23 14.13
C MET A 238 20.52 29.97 15.42
N PRO A 239 19.44 29.69 16.18
CA PRO A 239 19.14 30.39 17.43
C PRO A 239 20.27 30.20 18.47
N LYS A 240 20.63 31.28 19.16
CA LYS A 240 21.55 31.18 20.31
C LYS A 240 20.80 30.54 21.49
N GLY A 241 21.41 29.57 22.17
CA GLY A 241 20.78 28.88 23.31
C GLY A 241 19.60 28.04 22.91
N ALA A 242 19.63 27.45 21.71
CA ALA A 242 18.60 26.55 21.21
C ALA A 242 18.32 25.45 22.21
N ALA A 243 17.05 25.08 22.37
CA ALA A 243 16.62 23.99 23.25
C ALA A 243 17.19 22.65 22.77
N GLU A 244 17.62 21.81 23.71
CA GLU A 244 18.09 20.47 23.38
C GLU A 244 16.95 19.60 22.83
N ARG A 245 17.23 18.80 21.78
CA ARG A 245 16.32 17.78 21.25
C ARG A 245 16.43 16.53 22.11
N ILE A 246 15.49 16.35 23.03
CA ILE A 246 15.45 15.21 23.94
C ILE A 246 14.78 14.01 23.25
N TYR A 247 15.40 12.84 23.33
CA TYR A 247 14.80 11.55 22.97
C TYR A 247 14.27 10.92 24.26
N TYR A 248 12.96 10.86 24.40
CA TYR A 248 12.29 10.32 25.58
C TYR A 248 12.39 8.82 25.62
N THR A 249 12.60 8.24 26.80
CA THR A 249 12.72 6.79 27.00
C THR A 249 11.40 6.16 27.41
N VAL A 250 11.32 4.84 27.25
CA VAL A 250 10.23 4.01 27.75
C VAL A 250 10.83 3.01 28.74
N ASP A 251 10.38 3.06 29.99
CA ASP A 251 10.90 2.22 31.06
C ASP A 251 10.50 0.76 30.92
N ASP A 252 11.28 -0.12 31.52
CA ASP A 252 10.95 -1.54 31.67
C ASP A 252 9.86 -1.72 32.73
N ASN A 253 9.13 -2.84 32.64
CA ASN A 253 8.14 -3.23 33.62
C ASN A 253 8.46 -4.60 34.23
N GLU A 254 8.35 -4.70 35.57
CA GLU A 254 8.54 -5.97 36.30
C GLU A 254 7.33 -6.89 36.14
N LYS A 255 6.14 -6.33 36.14
CA LYS A 255 4.87 -7.05 35.96
C LYS A 255 4.35 -6.87 34.56
N MET A 256 3.71 -7.87 34.03
CA MET A 256 3.03 -7.80 32.74
C MET A 256 2.00 -6.65 32.76
N ILE A 257 2.10 -5.75 31.78
CA ILE A 257 1.09 -4.73 31.55
C ILE A 257 0.06 -5.35 30.59
N ILE A 258 -1.19 -5.34 30.98
CA ILE A 258 -2.29 -5.86 30.14
C ILE A 258 -3.31 -4.76 29.96
N ASP A 259 -3.70 -4.52 28.70
CA ASP A 259 -4.73 -3.56 28.35
C ASP A 259 -5.73 -4.17 27.39
N ILE A 260 -7.04 -3.97 27.67
CA ILE A 260 -8.13 -4.50 26.85
C ILE A 260 -9.08 -3.37 26.51
N GLU A 261 -9.03 -2.94 25.27
CA GLU A 261 -9.85 -1.87 24.74
C GLU A 261 -10.95 -2.41 23.81
N LYS A 262 -12.10 -1.76 23.81
CA LYS A 262 -13.31 -2.21 23.09
C LYS A 262 -13.88 -1.11 22.22
N ASP A 263 -14.34 -1.52 21.03
CA ASP A 263 -15.01 -0.60 20.12
C ASP A 263 -16.15 -1.32 19.38
N LYS A 264 -17.30 -0.65 19.22
CA LYS A 264 -18.48 -1.21 18.55
C LYS A 264 -18.26 -1.51 17.08
N GLU A 265 -17.31 -0.79 16.43
CA GLU A 265 -16.97 -0.97 15.02
C GLU A 265 -15.82 -1.94 14.80
N GLN A 266 -15.23 -2.48 15.88
CA GLN A 266 -14.17 -3.51 15.78
C GLN A 266 -14.79 -4.86 15.44
N PRO A 267 -14.46 -5.48 14.29
CA PRO A 267 -15.13 -6.72 13.87
C PRO A 267 -14.56 -7.99 14.51
N ILE A 268 -13.29 -7.98 14.92
CA ILE A 268 -12.56 -9.16 15.42
C ILE A 268 -11.68 -8.80 16.61
N ALA A 269 -11.39 -9.78 17.47
CA ALA A 269 -10.42 -9.60 18.54
C ALA A 269 -8.99 -9.70 17.99
N LEU A 270 -8.18 -8.68 18.27
CA LEU A 270 -6.75 -8.62 17.98
C LEU A 270 -5.99 -8.61 19.29
N CYS A 271 -5.01 -9.51 19.44
CA CYS A 271 -4.13 -9.55 20.61
C CYS A 271 -2.68 -9.34 20.18
N HIS A 272 -2.03 -8.35 20.77
CA HIS A 272 -0.63 -8.03 20.57
C HIS A 272 0.14 -8.29 21.86
N ILE A 273 1.15 -9.14 21.81
CA ILE A 273 2.05 -9.43 22.94
C ILE A 273 3.41 -8.86 22.57
N TYR A 274 3.89 -7.92 23.35
CA TYR A 274 5.20 -7.30 23.18
C TYR A 274 6.14 -7.74 24.32
N GLN A 275 7.38 -8.01 23.98
CA GLN A 275 8.46 -8.26 24.93
C GLN A 275 9.51 -7.17 24.67
N LYS A 276 9.49 -6.12 25.50
CA LYS A 276 10.34 -4.93 25.30
C LYS A 276 11.81 -5.25 25.48
N ARG A 277 12.64 -4.60 24.68
CA ARG A 277 14.11 -4.61 24.78
C ARG A 277 14.66 -3.22 24.45
N GLU A 278 15.92 -2.99 24.78
CA GLU A 278 16.57 -1.74 24.43
C GLU A 278 16.71 -1.61 22.90
N ALA A 279 16.40 -0.42 22.39
CA ALA A 279 16.71 -0.08 21.01
C ALA A 279 18.22 0.17 20.85
N THR A 280 18.79 -0.21 19.71
CA THR A 280 20.21 0.08 19.44
C THR A 280 20.41 1.61 19.30
N PRO A 281 21.33 2.19 20.07
CA PRO A 281 21.62 3.62 19.94
C PRO A 281 22.10 4.00 18.54
N ASP A 282 21.71 5.17 18.02
CA ASP A 282 22.11 5.63 16.68
C ASP A 282 23.63 5.61 16.46
N SER A 283 24.43 5.85 17.52
CA SER A 283 25.89 5.79 17.48
C SER A 283 26.45 4.39 17.20
N GLU A 284 25.68 3.32 17.45
CA GLU A 284 26.08 1.92 17.29
C GLU A 284 25.51 1.29 16.00
N LYS A 285 24.57 1.94 15.33
CA LYS A 285 23.94 1.40 14.11
C LYS A 285 24.91 1.30 12.93
N ASN A 286 25.94 2.16 12.85
CA ASN A 286 26.93 2.11 11.76
C ASN A 286 28.04 1.06 12.01
N THR A 287 27.65 -0.17 12.37
CA THR A 287 28.56 -1.30 12.67
C THR A 287 28.08 -2.59 12.03
N GLU A 288 29.02 -3.52 11.74
CA GLU A 288 28.68 -4.86 11.27
C GLU A 288 27.87 -5.64 12.31
N LYS A 289 28.09 -5.41 13.60
CA LYS A 289 27.31 -6.02 14.68
C LYS A 289 25.82 -5.71 14.52
N TYR A 290 25.49 -4.44 14.32
CA TYR A 290 24.08 -4.01 14.09
C TYR A 290 23.45 -4.74 12.90
N LEU A 291 24.18 -4.83 11.78
CA LEU A 291 23.68 -5.53 10.59
C LEU A 291 23.49 -7.04 10.85
N ARG A 292 24.41 -7.64 11.62
CA ARG A 292 24.35 -9.07 11.99
C ARG A 292 23.18 -9.35 12.92
N ASP A 293 22.99 -8.54 13.95
CA ASP A 293 21.89 -8.71 14.90
C ASP A 293 20.54 -8.56 14.19
N GLY A 294 20.36 -7.54 13.34
CA GLY A 294 19.16 -7.38 12.52
C GLY A 294 18.94 -8.51 11.50
N TYR A 295 20.02 -9.11 10.98
CA TYR A 295 19.93 -10.28 10.11
C TYR A 295 19.41 -11.50 10.88
N ILE A 296 19.92 -11.75 12.09
CA ILE A 296 19.50 -12.87 12.95
C ILE A 296 18.03 -12.69 13.40
N ASP A 297 17.64 -11.51 13.84
CA ASP A 297 16.25 -11.19 14.21
C ASP A 297 15.27 -11.47 13.07
N ALA A 298 15.69 -11.11 11.86
CA ALA A 298 14.87 -11.34 10.67
C ALA A 298 14.80 -12.84 10.27
N LEU A 299 15.84 -13.61 10.51
CA LEU A 299 15.81 -15.09 10.34
C LEU A 299 14.85 -15.72 11.35
N ILE A 300 14.95 -15.36 12.64
CA ILE A 300 14.06 -15.85 13.70
C ILE A 300 12.60 -15.55 13.36
N SER A 301 12.31 -14.30 13.00
CA SER A 301 10.95 -13.89 12.63
C SER A 301 10.43 -14.67 11.43
N ALA A 302 11.25 -14.89 10.39
CA ALA A 302 10.84 -15.63 9.20
C ALA A 302 10.50 -17.10 9.53
N MET A 303 11.37 -17.79 10.28
CA MET A 303 11.18 -19.20 10.64
C MET A 303 9.98 -19.39 11.59
N LEU A 304 9.79 -18.48 12.55
CA LEU A 304 8.62 -18.55 13.44
C LEU A 304 7.32 -18.27 12.68
N ASN A 305 7.32 -17.32 11.76
CA ASN A 305 6.16 -17.03 10.91
C ASN A 305 5.80 -18.22 10.02
N ASP A 306 6.75 -19.01 9.54
CA ASP A 306 6.48 -20.25 8.83
C ASP A 306 5.74 -21.28 9.71
N ARG A 307 6.17 -21.46 10.96
CA ARG A 307 5.48 -22.34 11.94
C ARG A 307 4.06 -21.84 12.26
N LEU A 308 3.89 -20.52 12.44
CA LEU A 308 2.57 -19.91 12.68
C LEU A 308 1.62 -20.08 11.47
N ALA A 309 2.16 -19.99 10.26
CA ALA A 309 1.38 -20.20 9.04
C ALA A 309 0.98 -21.67 8.84
N GLU A 310 1.74 -22.65 9.34
CA GLU A 310 1.35 -24.07 9.37
C GLU A 310 0.14 -24.30 10.29
N LEU A 311 0.14 -23.69 11.48
CA LEU A 311 -1.01 -23.76 12.41
C LEU A 311 -2.28 -23.19 11.79
N ARG A 312 -2.16 -22.14 10.96
CA ARG A 312 -3.29 -21.54 10.24
C ARG A 312 -3.91 -22.51 9.22
N GLN A 313 -3.16 -23.46 8.70
CA GLN A 313 -3.61 -24.44 7.68
C GLN A 313 -4.25 -25.70 8.30
N LEU A 314 -4.25 -25.85 9.64
CA LEU A 314 -4.94 -26.95 10.29
C LEU A 314 -6.45 -26.97 9.93
N PRO A 315 -7.10 -28.14 9.87
CA PRO A 315 -8.55 -28.23 9.59
C PRO A 315 -9.40 -27.38 10.53
N VAL A 316 -8.97 -27.26 11.78
CA VAL A 316 -9.53 -26.32 12.78
C VAL A 316 -8.41 -25.39 13.21
N PRO A 317 -8.20 -24.26 12.50
CA PRO A 317 -7.13 -23.34 12.84
C PRO A 317 -7.39 -22.68 14.19
N PRO A 318 -6.36 -22.52 15.06
CA PRO A 318 -6.53 -21.94 16.38
C PRO A 318 -6.82 -20.43 16.32
N PHE A 319 -6.39 -19.76 15.27
CA PHE A 319 -6.56 -18.32 15.02
C PHE A 319 -6.85 -18.06 13.54
N GLN A 320 -7.24 -16.84 13.18
CA GLN A 320 -7.37 -16.41 11.78
C GLN A 320 -5.99 -16.18 11.14
N SER A 321 -5.13 -15.49 11.87
CA SER A 321 -3.71 -15.30 11.53
C SER A 321 -2.90 -15.01 12.78
N ALA A 322 -1.61 -15.34 12.73
CA ALA A 322 -0.64 -14.91 13.73
C ALA A 322 0.68 -14.60 13.04
N THR A 323 1.38 -13.59 13.52
CA THR A 323 2.69 -13.15 13.00
C THR A 323 3.62 -12.76 14.14
N SER A 324 4.92 -12.92 13.92
CA SER A 324 5.96 -12.43 14.82
C SER A 324 6.86 -11.41 14.14
N ARG A 325 7.37 -10.47 14.90
CA ARG A 325 8.29 -9.44 14.41
C ARG A 325 9.20 -8.91 15.52
N ALA A 326 10.46 -8.64 15.18
CA ALA A 326 11.36 -7.83 15.98
C ALA A 326 11.45 -6.43 15.37
N SER A 327 11.00 -5.39 16.09
CA SER A 327 10.94 -4.00 15.61
C SER A 327 10.76 -3.04 16.78
N GLN A 328 10.55 -1.76 16.50
CA GLN A 328 10.17 -0.78 17.51
C GLN A 328 8.98 -1.21 18.34
N PHE A 329 9.02 -0.91 19.65
CA PHE A 329 7.90 -1.14 20.55
C PHE A 329 6.80 -0.13 20.29
N PHE A 330 5.68 -0.62 19.79
CA PHE A 330 4.46 0.13 19.53
C PHE A 330 4.73 1.39 18.67
N LEU A 331 4.96 2.55 19.28
CA LEU A 331 5.24 3.83 18.60
C LEU A 331 6.56 4.48 19.03
N SER A 332 7.29 3.88 19.98
CA SER A 332 8.47 4.50 20.57
C SER A 332 9.73 4.23 19.77
N ARG A 333 10.46 5.28 19.42
CA ARG A 333 11.77 5.19 18.77
C ARG A 333 12.88 4.63 19.66
N THR A 334 12.77 4.81 20.97
CA THR A 334 13.81 4.53 21.97
C THR A 334 13.68 3.18 22.63
N LYS A 335 12.69 2.38 22.21
CA LYS A 335 12.44 1.03 22.73
C LYS A 335 12.06 0.10 21.59
N ASP A 336 12.69 -1.06 21.53
CA ASP A 336 12.34 -2.14 20.63
C ASP A 336 11.51 -3.21 21.34
N ALA A 337 10.95 -4.12 20.58
CA ALA A 337 10.28 -5.31 21.10
C ALA A 337 10.33 -6.47 20.11
N PHE A 338 10.33 -7.68 20.65
CA PHE A 338 9.77 -8.82 19.94
C PHE A 338 8.25 -8.80 20.14
N SER A 339 7.48 -9.04 19.08
CA SER A 339 6.03 -9.02 19.15
C SER A 339 5.39 -10.24 18.51
N LEU A 340 4.28 -10.70 19.10
CA LEU A 340 3.30 -11.60 18.51
C LEU A 340 2.01 -10.83 18.27
N SER A 341 1.51 -10.83 17.04
CA SER A 341 0.24 -10.22 16.66
C SER A 341 -0.72 -11.31 16.21
N ILE A 342 -1.85 -11.45 16.90
CA ILE A 342 -2.79 -12.56 16.75
C ILE A 342 -4.16 -12.02 16.41
N SER A 343 -4.70 -12.39 15.26
CA SER A 343 -6.09 -12.19 14.89
C SER A 343 -6.89 -13.41 15.38
N CYS A 344 -7.65 -13.23 16.44
CA CYS A 344 -8.31 -14.32 17.14
C CYS A 344 -9.61 -14.74 16.44
N LYS A 345 -10.01 -15.98 16.63
CA LYS A 345 -11.36 -16.46 16.32
C LYS A 345 -12.28 -16.16 17.50
N GLN A 346 -13.52 -15.73 17.23
CA GLN A 346 -14.48 -15.40 18.27
C GLN A 346 -14.77 -16.58 19.20
N ASP A 347 -14.85 -17.79 18.65
CA ASP A 347 -15.15 -19.04 19.36
C ASP A 347 -13.93 -19.63 20.08
N ASN A 348 -12.73 -19.07 19.95
CA ASN A 348 -11.49 -19.62 20.48
C ASN A 348 -10.40 -18.57 20.75
N ILE A 349 -10.74 -17.46 21.39
CA ILE A 349 -9.77 -16.37 21.65
C ILE A 349 -8.57 -16.86 22.46
N LEU A 350 -8.84 -17.48 23.62
CA LEU A 350 -7.79 -17.95 24.52
C LEU A 350 -6.92 -19.04 23.88
N GLY A 351 -7.55 -20.01 23.19
CA GLY A 351 -6.82 -21.10 22.51
C GLY A 351 -5.93 -20.59 21.36
N GLY A 352 -6.38 -19.54 20.66
CA GLY A 352 -5.59 -18.86 19.63
C GLY A 352 -4.33 -18.22 20.20
N ILE A 353 -4.47 -17.51 21.32
CA ILE A 353 -3.35 -16.86 22.00
C ILE A 353 -2.36 -17.92 22.53
N VAL A 354 -2.87 -18.94 23.22
CA VAL A 354 -2.03 -20.05 23.75
C VAL A 354 -1.26 -20.72 22.62
N SER A 355 -1.90 -20.99 21.47
CA SER A 355 -1.24 -21.65 20.33
C SER A 355 -0.11 -20.80 19.73
N ALA A 356 -0.27 -19.49 19.66
CA ALA A 356 0.77 -18.59 19.15
C ALA A 356 1.94 -18.47 20.14
N VAL A 357 1.65 -18.34 21.44
CA VAL A 357 2.66 -18.32 22.52
C VAL A 357 3.41 -19.64 22.56
N ALA A 358 2.71 -20.79 22.47
CA ALA A 358 3.32 -22.12 22.43
C ALA A 358 4.30 -22.29 21.25
N ALA A 359 3.97 -21.76 20.07
CA ALA A 359 4.88 -21.79 18.92
C ALA A 359 6.17 -20.99 19.18
N ALA A 360 6.05 -19.81 19.80
CA ALA A 360 7.19 -18.99 20.19
C ALA A 360 8.04 -19.65 21.28
N GLU A 361 7.40 -20.21 22.32
CA GLU A 361 8.07 -20.91 23.43
C GLU A 361 8.78 -22.18 22.95
N ARG A 362 8.17 -22.94 22.03
CA ARG A 362 8.84 -24.09 21.39
C ARG A 362 10.13 -23.66 20.69
N ALA A 363 10.11 -22.50 19.99
CA ALA A 363 11.32 -21.97 19.38
C ALA A 363 12.35 -21.51 20.42
N ARG A 364 11.92 -20.92 21.53
CA ARG A 364 12.80 -20.54 22.64
C ARG A 364 13.46 -21.76 23.31
N GLN A 365 12.68 -22.82 23.55
CA GLN A 365 13.15 -24.02 24.26
C GLN A 365 14.09 -24.88 23.41
N HIS A 366 13.73 -25.13 22.17
CA HIS A 366 14.40 -26.10 21.28
C HIS A 366 15.12 -25.47 20.11
N GLY A 367 14.92 -24.19 19.85
CA GLY A 367 15.47 -23.50 18.67
C GLY A 367 14.75 -23.86 17.38
N PHE A 368 15.46 -23.65 16.29
CA PHE A 368 15.07 -23.99 14.91
C PHE A 368 15.91 -25.15 14.39
N THR A 369 15.48 -25.75 13.28
CA THR A 369 16.22 -26.81 12.58
C THR A 369 17.17 -26.21 11.53
N GLN A 370 18.14 -27.00 11.07
CA GLN A 370 19.06 -26.58 10.01
C GLN A 370 18.29 -26.30 8.69
N THR A 371 17.27 -27.11 8.38
CA THR A 371 16.45 -26.96 7.18
C THR A 371 15.63 -25.67 7.19
N GLU A 372 15.08 -25.26 8.35
CA GLU A 372 14.42 -23.96 8.50
C GLU A 372 15.40 -22.80 8.27
N LEU A 373 16.60 -22.89 8.89
CA LEU A 373 17.64 -21.87 8.73
C LEU A 373 18.10 -21.74 7.26
N ASP A 374 18.36 -22.86 6.61
CA ASP A 374 18.81 -22.86 5.19
C ASP A 374 17.76 -22.21 4.26
N ARG A 375 16.48 -22.49 4.50
CA ARG A 375 15.40 -21.83 3.77
C ARG A 375 15.34 -20.33 4.04
N ALA A 376 15.38 -19.92 5.30
CA ALA A 376 15.33 -18.52 5.69
C ALA A 376 16.51 -17.72 5.10
N LYS A 377 17.72 -18.29 5.15
CA LYS A 377 18.92 -17.74 4.52
C LYS A 377 18.77 -17.61 3.01
N LYS A 378 18.31 -18.66 2.34
CA LYS A 378 18.07 -18.67 0.89
C LYS A 378 17.07 -17.56 0.48
N LEU A 379 16.00 -17.37 1.25
CA LEU A 379 15.02 -16.30 1.01
C LEU A 379 15.69 -14.91 1.10
N ARG A 380 16.48 -14.67 2.14
CA ARG A 380 17.14 -13.37 2.35
C ARG A 380 18.23 -13.09 1.34
N LEU A 381 19.05 -14.08 1.01
CA LEU A 381 20.09 -13.93 -0.01
C LEU A 381 19.47 -13.64 -1.38
N ASN A 382 18.44 -14.39 -1.77
CA ASN A 382 17.73 -14.13 -3.01
C ASN A 382 17.15 -12.71 -3.07
N ALA A 383 16.57 -12.22 -1.97
CA ALA A 383 16.06 -10.85 -1.89
C ALA A 383 17.18 -9.81 -2.03
N ALA A 384 18.36 -10.05 -1.46
CA ALA A 384 19.53 -9.16 -1.60
C ALA A 384 20.08 -9.15 -3.04
N GLU A 385 20.19 -10.31 -3.67
CA GLU A 385 20.61 -10.45 -5.08
C GLU A 385 19.63 -9.72 -6.02
N ARG A 386 18.34 -9.93 -5.84
CA ARG A 386 17.32 -9.25 -6.65
C ARG A 386 17.40 -7.73 -6.52
N ARG A 387 17.57 -7.20 -5.29
CA ARG A 387 17.76 -5.75 -5.09
C ARG A 387 18.98 -5.23 -5.85
N ALA A 388 20.08 -5.98 -5.89
CA ALA A 388 21.27 -5.61 -6.63
C ALA A 388 21.02 -5.64 -8.13
N ASN A 389 20.39 -6.68 -8.65
CA ASN A 389 20.04 -6.80 -10.08
C ASN A 389 19.11 -5.66 -10.55
N MET A 390 18.23 -5.18 -9.68
CA MET A 390 17.29 -4.09 -9.97
C MET A 390 17.83 -2.69 -9.64
N GLN A 391 19.12 -2.55 -9.34
CA GLN A 391 19.69 -1.25 -8.92
C GLN A 391 19.51 -0.16 -9.98
N SER A 392 19.60 -0.49 -11.28
CA SER A 392 19.37 0.44 -12.39
C SER A 392 17.92 0.94 -12.47
N ASP A 393 16.98 0.23 -11.83
CA ASP A 393 15.54 0.53 -11.88
C ASP A 393 15.08 1.44 -10.75
N TYR A 394 15.94 1.69 -9.76
CA TYR A 394 15.56 2.49 -8.60
C TYR A 394 15.27 3.93 -8.98
N ARG A 395 14.05 4.37 -8.65
CA ARG A 395 13.60 5.74 -8.82
C ARG A 395 14.21 6.67 -7.77
N ASN A 396 14.06 7.96 -7.97
CA ASN A 396 14.55 8.98 -7.04
C ASN A 396 14.07 8.73 -5.60
N SER A 397 12.80 8.39 -5.43
CA SER A 397 12.19 8.13 -4.12
C SER A 397 12.89 7.04 -3.30
N HIS A 398 13.46 5.99 -3.96
CA HIS A 398 14.24 4.98 -3.25
C HIS A 398 15.45 5.58 -2.52
N TYR A 399 16.23 6.39 -3.23
CA TYR A 399 17.43 7.00 -2.67
C TYR A 399 17.11 8.14 -1.70
N VAL A 400 16.01 8.85 -1.93
CA VAL A 400 15.51 9.83 -0.95
C VAL A 400 15.20 9.12 0.37
N ASN A 401 14.46 8.01 0.36
CA ASN A 401 14.13 7.27 1.58
C ASN A 401 15.40 6.79 2.31
N VAL A 402 16.40 6.28 1.61
CA VAL A 402 17.70 5.92 2.21
C VAL A 402 18.35 7.11 2.91
N CYS A 403 18.29 8.31 2.32
CA CYS A 403 18.83 9.51 2.94
C CYS A 403 17.99 9.99 4.13
N VAL A 404 16.67 9.91 4.04
CA VAL A 404 15.73 10.25 5.12
C VAL A 404 15.96 9.33 6.32
N ASP A 405 16.02 8.01 6.11
CA ASP A 405 16.26 7.01 7.16
C ASP A 405 17.63 7.20 7.83
N ASN A 406 18.66 7.50 7.02
CA ASN A 406 19.98 7.84 7.59
C ASN A 406 19.94 9.09 8.45
N PHE A 407 19.29 10.16 7.99
CA PHE A 407 19.20 11.39 8.76
C PHE A 407 18.32 11.23 10.00
N LEU A 408 17.11 10.68 9.85
CA LEU A 408 16.12 10.64 10.94
C LEU A 408 16.37 9.49 11.91
N GLU A 409 16.69 8.30 11.41
CA GLU A 409 16.76 7.06 12.18
C GLU A 409 18.21 6.60 12.49
N GLY A 410 19.21 7.28 11.94
CA GLY A 410 20.61 6.85 12.10
C GLY A 410 20.98 5.60 11.30
N GLU A 411 20.12 5.14 10.40
CA GLU A 411 20.40 3.94 9.61
C GLU A 411 21.65 4.08 8.73
N PRO A 412 22.47 3.02 8.55
CA PRO A 412 23.69 3.09 7.76
C PRO A 412 23.43 3.46 6.29
N LEU A 413 24.18 4.42 5.77
CA LEU A 413 24.11 4.88 4.38
C LEU A 413 24.93 3.97 3.46
N LEU A 414 24.43 2.76 3.18
CA LEU A 414 25.16 1.72 2.46
C LEU A 414 24.75 1.68 0.97
N SER A 415 25.74 1.43 0.08
CA SER A 415 25.45 1.10 -1.30
C SER A 415 24.73 -0.24 -1.43
N VAL A 416 24.00 -0.42 -2.53
CA VAL A 416 23.30 -1.67 -2.83
C VAL A 416 24.31 -2.84 -2.96
N ASP A 417 25.46 -2.59 -3.59
CA ASP A 417 26.51 -3.60 -3.76
C ASP A 417 27.09 -4.05 -2.41
N TYR A 418 27.36 -3.10 -1.50
CA TYR A 418 27.84 -3.44 -0.17
C TYR A 418 26.77 -4.18 0.65
N LYS A 419 25.50 -3.82 0.51
CA LYS A 419 24.39 -4.59 1.13
C LYS A 419 24.34 -6.03 0.64
N LEU A 420 24.63 -6.29 -0.63
CA LEU A 420 24.72 -7.65 -1.16
C LEU A 420 25.99 -8.37 -0.64
N GLU A 421 27.13 -7.70 -0.59
CA GLU A 421 28.37 -8.27 -0.05
C GLU A 421 28.20 -8.70 1.41
N ILE A 422 27.65 -7.83 2.26
CA ILE A 422 27.42 -8.17 3.66
C ILE A 422 26.34 -9.26 3.83
N ALA A 423 25.29 -9.27 2.98
CA ALA A 423 24.30 -10.35 2.99
C ALA A 423 24.94 -11.71 2.67
N LYS A 424 25.84 -11.80 1.67
CA LYS A 424 26.61 -13.01 1.34
C LYS A 424 27.58 -13.41 2.46
N LYS A 425 28.18 -12.44 3.15
CA LYS A 425 29.04 -12.69 4.30
C LYS A 425 28.25 -13.29 5.45
N LEU A 426 27.15 -12.66 5.85
CA LEU A 426 26.29 -13.09 6.95
C LEU A 426 25.63 -14.45 6.66
N ASP A 427 25.27 -14.71 5.41
CA ASP A 427 24.74 -16.02 4.99
C ASP A 427 25.74 -17.16 5.28
N ARG A 428 27.03 -16.95 5.06
CA ARG A 428 28.07 -17.93 5.36
C ARG A 428 28.42 -18.03 6.85
N GLU A 429 28.45 -16.89 7.56
CA GLU A 429 29.00 -16.80 8.91
C GLU A 429 27.99 -17.08 10.02
N VAL A 430 26.70 -16.75 9.83
CA VAL A 430 25.66 -16.99 10.83
C VAL A 430 25.31 -18.48 10.85
N THR A 431 25.45 -19.09 12.00
CA THR A 431 25.21 -20.53 12.23
C THR A 431 23.86 -20.77 12.92
N LEU A 432 23.42 -22.04 12.92
CA LEU A 432 22.25 -22.46 13.69
C LEU A 432 22.44 -22.21 15.18
N ALA A 433 23.66 -22.37 15.67
CA ALA A 433 23.98 -22.10 17.08
C ALA A 433 23.81 -20.62 17.43
N ASP A 434 24.22 -19.71 16.56
CA ASP A 434 24.03 -18.27 16.74
C ASP A 434 22.54 -17.91 16.83
N VAL A 435 21.74 -18.44 15.90
CA VAL A 435 20.29 -18.17 15.85
C VAL A 435 19.58 -18.79 17.05
N ASN A 436 19.94 -20.02 17.44
CA ASN A 436 19.36 -20.71 18.60
C ASN A 436 19.81 -20.12 19.95
N ALA A 437 20.93 -19.41 20.00
CA ALA A 437 21.31 -18.59 21.15
C ALA A 437 20.45 -17.29 21.17
N ALA A 438 20.37 -16.58 20.04
CA ALA A 438 19.65 -15.32 19.95
C ALA A 438 18.14 -15.45 20.20
N VAL A 439 17.49 -16.53 19.77
CA VAL A 439 16.05 -16.73 20.02
C VAL A 439 15.71 -16.82 21.50
N LYS A 440 16.62 -17.33 22.33
CA LYS A 440 16.44 -17.41 23.79
C LYS A 440 16.52 -16.05 24.48
N GLU A 441 17.25 -15.12 23.88
CA GLU A 441 17.37 -13.74 24.35
C GLU A 441 16.22 -12.87 23.81
N LEU A 442 15.80 -13.14 22.57
CA LEU A 442 14.76 -12.38 21.89
C LEU A 442 13.36 -12.68 22.45
N ILE A 443 13.03 -13.96 22.68
CA ILE A 443 11.74 -14.41 23.22
C ILE A 443 11.91 -14.63 24.73
N THR A 444 11.22 -13.81 25.53
CA THR A 444 11.36 -13.77 26.99
C THR A 444 10.00 -13.71 27.68
N ASP A 445 9.97 -14.09 28.96
CA ASP A 445 8.82 -13.94 29.86
C ASP A 445 8.85 -12.63 30.67
N LYS A 446 9.80 -11.74 30.38
CA LYS A 446 9.99 -10.48 31.09
C LYS A 446 9.58 -9.29 30.25
N ASN A 447 9.36 -8.16 30.90
CA ASN A 447 9.14 -6.87 30.28
C ASN A 447 7.99 -6.90 29.24
N GLN A 448 6.91 -7.61 29.58
CA GLN A 448 5.81 -7.91 28.67
C GLN A 448 4.70 -6.85 28.73
N VAL A 449 4.18 -6.53 27.55
CA VAL A 449 2.99 -5.70 27.37
C VAL A 449 2.03 -6.45 26.47
N VAL A 450 0.80 -6.62 26.92
CA VAL A 450 -0.28 -7.28 26.16
C VAL A 450 -1.37 -6.25 25.89
N VAL A 451 -1.68 -6.03 24.61
CA VAL A 451 -2.75 -5.12 24.20
C VAL A 451 -3.78 -5.91 23.41
N MET A 452 -5.02 -5.86 23.85
CA MET A 452 -6.12 -6.52 23.17
C MET A 452 -7.16 -5.51 22.69
N TYR A 453 -7.46 -5.56 21.40
CA TYR A 453 -8.53 -4.80 20.77
C TYR A 453 -9.71 -5.73 20.50
N ALA A 454 -10.88 -5.42 21.00
CA ALA A 454 -12.01 -6.35 20.96
C ALA A 454 -13.30 -5.68 20.48
N PRO A 455 -14.24 -6.45 19.88
CA PRO A 455 -15.59 -5.99 19.64
C PRO A 455 -16.32 -5.61 20.93
N ASP A 456 -16.96 -4.44 20.97
CA ASP A 456 -17.94 -4.07 22.02
C ASP A 456 -19.33 -4.50 21.57
N LYS A 457 -19.62 -5.79 21.75
CA LYS A 457 -20.85 -6.42 21.27
C LYS A 457 -21.43 -7.34 22.32
N GLU A 458 -22.75 -7.26 22.57
CA GLU A 458 -23.45 -8.17 23.45
C GLU A 458 -23.28 -9.64 22.99
N GLY A 459 -22.97 -10.53 23.94
CA GLY A 459 -22.70 -11.95 23.67
C GLY A 459 -21.31 -12.24 23.11
N PHE A 460 -20.44 -11.25 22.97
CA PHE A 460 -19.04 -11.47 22.60
C PHE A 460 -18.21 -11.65 23.89
N GLU A 461 -17.81 -12.87 24.18
CA GLU A 461 -17.03 -13.18 25.38
C GLU A 461 -15.57 -12.72 25.22
N ILE A 462 -15.18 -11.73 26.02
CA ILE A 462 -13.83 -11.18 26.06
C ILE A 462 -13.15 -11.67 27.33
N PRO A 463 -11.92 -12.22 27.23
CA PRO A 463 -11.18 -12.62 28.43
C PRO A 463 -10.86 -11.41 29.32
N THR A 464 -10.81 -11.64 30.63
CA THR A 464 -10.32 -10.64 31.58
C THR A 464 -8.79 -10.53 31.51
N GLU A 465 -8.22 -9.42 31.98
CA GLU A 465 -6.77 -9.24 32.12
C GLU A 465 -6.12 -10.40 32.89
N LYS A 466 -6.74 -10.82 33.99
CA LYS A 466 -6.27 -11.95 34.80
C LYS A 466 -6.26 -13.28 34.05
N GLN A 467 -7.27 -13.54 33.23
CA GLN A 467 -7.31 -14.74 32.39
C GLN A 467 -6.20 -14.70 31.32
N LEU A 468 -5.98 -13.56 30.68
CA LEU A 468 -4.89 -13.38 29.71
C LEU A 468 -3.54 -13.62 30.37
N GLU A 469 -3.27 -12.98 31.52
CA GLU A 469 -2.04 -13.20 32.28
C GLU A 469 -1.83 -14.68 32.59
N GLN A 470 -2.83 -15.34 33.16
CA GLN A 470 -2.74 -16.75 33.55
C GLN A 470 -2.43 -17.68 32.38
N ILE A 471 -3.12 -17.51 31.24
CA ILE A 471 -2.89 -18.42 30.10
C ILE A 471 -1.55 -18.17 29.41
N ILE A 472 -1.12 -16.91 29.33
CA ILE A 472 0.18 -16.57 28.73
C ILE A 472 1.31 -17.14 29.61
N LEU A 473 1.29 -16.89 30.91
CA LEU A 473 2.29 -17.43 31.83
C LEU A 473 2.28 -18.97 31.86
N ALA A 474 1.11 -19.60 31.85
CA ALA A 474 0.98 -21.05 31.81
C ALA A 474 1.58 -21.63 30.51
N ALA A 475 1.29 -21.00 29.36
CA ALA A 475 1.85 -21.40 28.06
C ALA A 475 3.38 -21.22 28.00
N GLN A 476 3.90 -20.16 28.64
CA GLN A 476 5.35 -19.90 28.71
C GLN A 476 6.10 -20.85 29.63
N GLN A 477 5.43 -21.41 30.62
CA GLN A 477 6.01 -22.37 31.58
C GLN A 477 5.88 -23.83 31.17
N GLN A 478 5.11 -24.12 30.14
CA GLN A 478 4.89 -25.48 29.64
C GLN A 478 6.10 -25.98 28.85
N ASP A 479 6.47 -27.25 29.06
CA ASP A 479 7.43 -27.94 28.22
C ASP A 479 6.80 -28.42 26.93
N TYR A 480 7.42 -28.09 25.79
CA TYR A 480 6.95 -28.46 24.48
C TYR A 480 7.87 -29.50 23.83
N ALA A 481 7.30 -30.39 23.01
CA ALA A 481 8.11 -31.26 22.15
C ALA A 481 8.84 -30.45 21.08
N PRO A 482 10.05 -30.86 20.67
CA PRO A 482 10.76 -30.25 19.54
C PRO A 482 9.87 -30.18 18.28
N TYR A 483 10.14 -29.18 17.41
CA TYR A 483 9.49 -29.10 16.12
C TYR A 483 10.06 -30.17 15.17
N GLU A 484 9.17 -30.91 14.53
CA GLU A 484 9.50 -31.90 13.50
C GLU A 484 9.00 -31.42 12.13
N GLU A 485 9.81 -31.56 11.10
CA GLU A 485 9.51 -31.15 9.75
C GLU A 485 9.46 -32.33 8.78
N ALA A 486 8.45 -32.33 7.87
CA ALA A 486 8.38 -33.29 6.79
C ALA A 486 9.43 -33.01 5.70
N GLU A 487 9.96 -34.05 5.08
CA GLU A 487 10.86 -33.93 3.93
C GLU A 487 10.16 -33.25 2.75
N LEU A 488 10.89 -32.41 2.03
CA LEU A 488 10.39 -31.70 0.85
C LEU A 488 10.78 -32.43 -0.43
N ALA A 489 9.90 -32.40 -1.44
CA ALA A 489 10.22 -32.89 -2.77
C ALA A 489 11.24 -31.99 -3.48
N GLU A 490 12.04 -32.56 -4.38
CA GLU A 490 13.08 -31.85 -5.10
C GLU A 490 12.57 -31.01 -6.28
N SER A 491 11.43 -31.36 -6.89
CA SER A 491 10.89 -30.75 -8.12
C SER A 491 9.38 -30.54 -8.07
N LEU A 492 8.91 -29.44 -8.66
CA LEU A 492 7.48 -29.13 -8.83
C LEU A 492 6.79 -30.05 -9.85
N ILE A 493 7.51 -30.50 -10.86
CA ILE A 493 6.99 -31.37 -11.93
C ILE A 493 7.77 -32.67 -11.91
N SER A 494 7.07 -33.77 -11.59
CA SER A 494 7.65 -35.09 -11.55
C SER A 494 7.86 -35.73 -12.93
N SER A 495 7.02 -35.36 -13.92
CA SER A 495 7.11 -35.82 -15.29
C SER A 495 6.92 -34.64 -16.26
N MET A 496 7.93 -34.30 -17.02
CA MET A 496 7.91 -33.20 -17.96
C MET A 496 6.84 -33.45 -19.05
N PRO A 497 5.96 -32.46 -19.34
CA PRO A 497 5.02 -32.57 -20.43
C PRO A 497 5.74 -32.71 -21.78
N LYS A 498 5.13 -33.44 -22.74
CA LYS A 498 5.68 -33.51 -24.08
C LYS A 498 5.59 -32.14 -24.75
N ALA A 499 6.74 -31.58 -25.12
CA ALA A 499 6.81 -30.26 -25.72
C ALA A 499 5.96 -30.17 -27.01
N GLY A 500 5.22 -29.07 -27.14
CA GLY A 500 4.58 -28.69 -28.41
C GLY A 500 5.50 -27.80 -29.25
N THR A 501 4.94 -27.04 -30.19
CA THR A 501 5.70 -26.18 -31.12
C THR A 501 5.06 -24.81 -31.29
N ILE A 502 5.85 -23.84 -31.76
CA ILE A 502 5.34 -22.57 -32.30
C ILE A 502 5.06 -22.82 -33.79
N VAL A 503 3.81 -22.57 -34.21
CA VAL A 503 3.36 -22.86 -35.59
C VAL A 503 3.33 -21.62 -36.49
N SER A 504 3.25 -20.42 -35.90
CA SER A 504 3.39 -19.15 -36.65
C SER A 504 3.94 -18.06 -35.77
N GLU A 505 4.54 -17.07 -36.43
CA GLU A 505 5.11 -15.89 -35.81
C GLU A 505 4.94 -14.70 -36.75
N GLN A 506 4.52 -13.55 -36.20
CA GLN A 506 4.41 -12.31 -36.97
C GLN A 506 4.58 -11.09 -36.05
N PRO A 507 5.09 -9.98 -36.58
CA PRO A 507 5.13 -8.72 -35.86
C PRO A 507 3.71 -8.26 -35.48
N TRP A 508 3.59 -7.66 -34.30
CA TRP A 508 2.37 -7.02 -33.81
C TRP A 508 2.62 -5.55 -33.49
N ARG A 509 1.56 -4.78 -33.21
CA ARG A 509 1.64 -3.35 -32.86
C ARG A 509 2.59 -3.11 -31.68
N HIS A 510 3.11 -1.90 -31.55
CA HIS A 510 3.97 -1.44 -30.44
C HIS A 510 5.22 -2.31 -30.17
N GLY A 511 5.74 -2.99 -31.18
CA GLY A 511 6.90 -3.86 -31.04
C GLY A 511 6.64 -5.18 -30.29
N PHE A 512 5.37 -5.58 -30.18
CA PHE A 512 5.04 -6.94 -29.80
C PHE A 512 5.28 -7.91 -30.96
N THR A 513 5.48 -9.18 -30.62
CA THR A 513 5.46 -10.32 -31.55
C THR A 513 4.30 -11.23 -31.19
N GLU A 514 3.44 -11.54 -32.16
CA GLU A 514 2.40 -12.57 -32.02
C GLU A 514 2.96 -13.93 -32.39
N LEU A 515 2.82 -14.89 -31.50
CA LEU A 515 3.15 -16.30 -31.71
C LEU A 515 1.86 -17.12 -31.61
N THR A 516 1.71 -18.15 -32.47
CA THR A 516 0.65 -19.15 -32.31
C THR A 516 1.28 -20.47 -31.90
N LEU A 517 0.81 -21.05 -30.81
CA LEU A 517 1.27 -22.36 -30.33
C LEU A 517 0.50 -23.50 -31.01
N SER A 518 1.06 -24.71 -30.99
CA SER A 518 0.45 -25.91 -31.61
C SER A 518 -0.92 -26.29 -31.05
N ASN A 519 -1.30 -25.84 -29.86
CA ASN A 519 -2.62 -25.98 -29.26
C ASN A 519 -3.58 -24.84 -29.59
N GLY A 520 -3.18 -23.90 -30.47
CA GLY A 520 -4.00 -22.76 -30.88
C GLY A 520 -3.91 -21.52 -30.02
N MET A 521 -3.23 -21.56 -28.88
CA MET A 521 -3.05 -20.41 -28.00
C MET A 521 -2.29 -19.28 -28.73
N LYS A 522 -2.78 -18.05 -28.60
CA LYS A 522 -2.09 -16.85 -29.07
C LYS A 522 -1.22 -16.26 -27.94
N VAL A 523 0.06 -16.01 -28.23
CA VAL A 523 1.01 -15.44 -27.27
C VAL A 523 1.59 -14.15 -27.85
N TYR A 524 1.49 -13.07 -27.11
CA TYR A 524 2.02 -11.76 -27.47
C TYR A 524 3.20 -11.44 -26.56
N THR A 525 4.37 -11.27 -27.14
CA THR A 525 5.60 -11.06 -26.39
C THR A 525 6.22 -9.70 -26.68
N LYS A 526 6.66 -8.99 -25.64
CA LYS A 526 7.43 -7.75 -25.78
C LYS A 526 8.65 -7.80 -24.88
N LYS A 527 9.84 -7.85 -25.50
CA LYS A 527 11.08 -7.71 -24.76
C LYS A 527 11.31 -6.24 -24.41
N THR A 528 11.60 -5.99 -23.14
CA THR A 528 11.85 -4.64 -22.60
C THR A 528 13.07 -4.67 -21.67
N ASP A 529 13.68 -3.51 -21.46
CA ASP A 529 14.73 -3.27 -20.48
C ASP A 529 14.24 -2.33 -19.35
N TYR A 530 12.93 -2.14 -19.24
CA TYR A 530 12.34 -1.23 -18.27
C TYR A 530 12.55 -1.69 -16.82
N GLU A 531 12.56 -3.00 -16.62
CA GLU A 531 12.88 -3.68 -15.36
C GLU A 531 13.96 -4.74 -15.62
N ALA A 532 15.13 -4.57 -14.99
CA ALA A 532 16.30 -5.38 -15.28
C ALA A 532 16.15 -6.87 -14.96
N ASP A 533 15.40 -7.22 -13.91
CA ASP A 533 15.21 -8.59 -13.41
C ASP A 533 13.72 -8.92 -13.18
N ALA A 534 12.90 -8.71 -14.22
CA ALA A 534 11.48 -9.00 -14.16
C ALA A 534 10.90 -9.48 -15.49
N VAL A 535 10.03 -10.48 -15.40
CA VAL A 535 9.14 -10.94 -16.48
C VAL A 535 7.74 -11.11 -15.92
N SER A 536 6.75 -10.56 -16.62
CA SER A 536 5.32 -10.74 -16.33
C SER A 536 4.68 -11.66 -17.36
N LEU A 537 3.70 -12.45 -16.90
CA LEU A 537 2.86 -13.34 -17.70
C LEU A 537 1.41 -13.09 -17.33
N ARG A 538 0.55 -12.90 -18.32
CA ARG A 538 -0.90 -12.93 -18.14
C ARG A 538 -1.56 -13.75 -19.24
N MET A 539 -2.23 -14.81 -18.84
CA MET A 539 -3.09 -15.63 -19.67
C MET A 539 -4.54 -15.26 -19.34
N GLN A 540 -5.35 -14.93 -20.31
CA GLN A 540 -6.74 -14.51 -20.10
C GLN A 540 -7.64 -15.12 -21.18
N ALA A 541 -8.84 -15.50 -20.81
CA ALA A 541 -9.88 -15.97 -21.71
C ALA A 541 -11.24 -15.48 -21.25
N ASP A 542 -12.17 -15.33 -22.22
CA ASP A 542 -13.55 -14.94 -21.99
C ASP A 542 -14.37 -16.08 -21.35
N GLY A 543 -15.51 -15.72 -20.77
CA GLY A 543 -16.47 -16.65 -20.19
C GLY A 543 -16.71 -16.39 -18.69
N GLY A 544 -15.74 -16.72 -17.85
CA GLY A 544 -15.86 -16.52 -16.41
C GLY A 544 -17.10 -17.14 -15.79
N THR A 545 -17.61 -16.53 -14.70
CA THR A 545 -18.84 -16.97 -14.04
C THR A 545 -20.11 -16.60 -14.80
N SER A 546 -20.01 -15.78 -15.87
CA SER A 546 -21.15 -15.49 -16.76
C SER A 546 -21.71 -16.76 -17.45
N GLN A 547 -20.92 -17.83 -17.54
CA GLN A 547 -21.32 -19.08 -18.14
C GLN A 547 -22.29 -19.90 -17.27
N TYR A 548 -22.38 -19.57 -15.96
CA TYR A 548 -23.15 -20.35 -14.97
C TYR A 548 -24.44 -19.66 -14.55
N GLY A 549 -25.41 -20.43 -14.09
CA GLY A 549 -26.67 -19.91 -13.56
C GLY A 549 -26.56 -19.33 -12.17
N ASP A 550 -27.67 -18.81 -11.67
CA ASP A 550 -27.70 -18.13 -10.35
C ASP A 550 -27.64 -19.12 -9.18
N GLU A 551 -27.89 -20.40 -9.42
CA GLU A 551 -27.69 -21.51 -8.48
C GLU A 551 -26.24 -21.66 -8.04
N ASP A 552 -25.29 -21.24 -8.88
CA ASP A 552 -23.86 -21.32 -8.62
C ASP A 552 -23.27 -20.06 -7.90
N ILE A 553 -24.07 -18.99 -7.73
CA ILE A 553 -23.62 -17.73 -7.07
C ILE A 553 -22.90 -17.98 -5.74
N PRO A 554 -23.35 -18.88 -4.83
CA PRO A 554 -22.65 -19.12 -3.57
C PRO A 554 -21.19 -19.52 -3.73
N ASN A 555 -20.84 -20.18 -4.84
CA ASN A 555 -19.50 -20.72 -5.12
C ASN A 555 -18.54 -19.65 -5.67
N PHE A 556 -19.04 -18.64 -6.38
CA PHE A 556 -18.22 -17.73 -7.19
C PHE A 556 -17.14 -17.00 -6.39
N ALA A 557 -17.48 -16.50 -5.21
CA ALA A 557 -16.53 -15.76 -4.37
C ALA A 557 -15.36 -16.60 -3.83
N LEU A 558 -15.51 -17.94 -3.83
CA LEU A 558 -14.53 -18.84 -3.24
C LEU A 558 -13.77 -19.69 -4.27
N ILE A 559 -14.02 -19.53 -5.58
CA ILE A 559 -13.33 -20.33 -6.60
C ILE A 559 -11.81 -20.16 -6.48
N SER A 560 -11.32 -18.95 -6.64
CA SER A 560 -9.86 -18.69 -6.65
C SER A 560 -9.20 -19.08 -5.33
N SER A 561 -9.79 -18.74 -4.19
CA SER A 561 -9.26 -19.08 -2.87
C SER A 561 -9.34 -20.57 -2.55
N GLY A 562 -10.41 -21.25 -2.95
CA GLY A 562 -10.58 -22.70 -2.78
C GLY A 562 -9.51 -23.51 -3.53
N ILE A 563 -9.04 -23.00 -4.67
CA ILE A 563 -7.94 -23.61 -5.43
C ILE A 563 -6.58 -23.30 -4.79
N THR A 564 -6.30 -22.04 -4.49
CA THR A 564 -4.97 -21.64 -4.00
C THR A 564 -4.66 -22.14 -2.59
N GLU A 565 -5.64 -22.20 -1.71
CA GLU A 565 -5.48 -22.72 -0.34
C GLU A 565 -5.28 -24.27 -0.32
N ALA A 566 -5.72 -24.98 -1.36
CA ALA A 566 -5.52 -26.41 -1.48
C ALA A 566 -4.08 -26.79 -1.89
N GLY A 567 -3.31 -25.84 -2.43
CA GLY A 567 -2.03 -26.13 -3.07
C GLY A 567 -2.19 -26.52 -4.53
N ILE A 568 -1.25 -27.28 -5.11
CA ILE A 568 -1.21 -27.57 -6.54
C ILE A 568 -0.57 -28.94 -6.82
N GLY A 569 -1.07 -29.66 -7.81
CA GLY A 569 -0.54 -30.99 -8.15
C GLY A 569 -0.58 -31.95 -6.95
N THR A 570 0.57 -32.41 -6.53
CA THR A 570 0.71 -33.30 -5.36
C THR A 570 1.04 -32.53 -4.06
N PHE A 571 1.27 -31.22 -4.12
CA PHE A 571 1.74 -30.39 -3.01
C PHE A 571 0.59 -29.63 -2.37
N ASP A 572 0.44 -29.76 -1.05
CA ASP A 572 -0.40 -28.84 -0.29
C ASP A 572 0.22 -27.43 -0.24
N ALA A 573 -0.57 -26.44 0.21
CA ALA A 573 -0.14 -25.05 0.20
C ALA A 573 1.10 -24.77 1.09
N VAL A 574 1.28 -25.51 2.19
CA VAL A 574 2.45 -25.37 3.07
C VAL A 574 3.70 -25.90 2.36
N THR A 575 3.63 -27.11 1.82
CA THR A 575 4.73 -27.74 1.07
C THR A 575 5.13 -26.89 -0.13
N LEU A 576 4.13 -26.43 -0.92
CA LEU A 576 4.37 -25.57 -2.08
C LEU A 576 5.09 -24.27 -1.67
N ARG A 577 4.64 -23.60 -0.61
CA ARG A 577 5.29 -22.39 -0.11
C ARG A 577 6.74 -22.65 0.28
N LYS A 578 7.02 -23.77 0.99
CA LYS A 578 8.39 -24.14 1.37
C LYS A 578 9.27 -24.43 0.15
N MET A 579 8.75 -25.11 -0.86
CA MET A 579 9.48 -25.41 -2.11
C MET A 579 9.80 -24.12 -2.92
N LEU A 580 8.95 -23.11 -2.83
CA LEU A 580 9.14 -21.82 -3.50
C LEU A 580 10.00 -20.85 -2.69
N THR A 581 10.42 -21.22 -1.47
CA THR A 581 11.28 -20.36 -0.65
C THR A 581 12.61 -20.08 -1.35
N GLY A 582 13.00 -18.80 -1.38
CA GLY A 582 14.20 -18.34 -2.09
C GLY A 582 14.05 -18.27 -3.61
N LYS A 583 12.81 -18.36 -4.13
CA LYS A 583 12.47 -18.05 -5.51
C LYS A 583 11.69 -16.74 -5.58
N SER A 584 12.00 -15.92 -6.57
CA SER A 584 11.27 -14.68 -6.87
C SER A 584 10.22 -14.97 -7.94
N VAL A 585 9.16 -15.65 -7.56
CA VAL A 585 8.08 -16.06 -8.47
C VAL A 585 6.74 -15.99 -7.76
N ARG A 586 5.74 -15.54 -8.48
CA ARG A 586 4.33 -15.59 -8.07
C ARG A 586 3.48 -15.96 -9.27
N VAL A 587 2.55 -16.89 -9.07
CA VAL A 587 1.52 -17.24 -10.06
C VAL A 587 0.20 -17.44 -9.32
N SER A 588 -0.89 -16.91 -9.85
CA SER A 588 -2.22 -17.05 -9.28
C SER A 588 -3.29 -17.16 -10.37
N PRO A 589 -4.22 -18.13 -10.24
CA PRO A 589 -5.40 -18.23 -11.08
C PRO A 589 -6.52 -17.35 -10.55
N SER A 590 -7.41 -16.89 -11.43
CA SER A 590 -8.62 -16.14 -11.09
C SER A 590 -9.75 -16.50 -12.02
N VAL A 591 -10.99 -16.56 -11.49
CA VAL A 591 -12.22 -16.65 -12.27
C VAL A 591 -13.11 -15.47 -11.88
N GLY A 592 -13.27 -14.53 -12.79
CA GLY A 592 -14.09 -13.33 -12.63
C GLY A 592 -15.46 -13.49 -13.30
N SER A 593 -16.25 -12.42 -13.34
CA SER A 593 -17.58 -12.41 -13.97
C SER A 593 -17.49 -12.57 -15.50
N LYS A 594 -16.63 -11.82 -16.16
CA LYS A 594 -16.47 -11.76 -17.62
C LYS A 594 -15.46 -12.77 -18.17
N GLY A 595 -14.49 -13.24 -17.36
CA GLY A 595 -13.43 -14.11 -17.86
C GLY A 595 -12.66 -14.84 -16.75
N GLN A 596 -11.69 -15.64 -17.15
CA GLN A 596 -10.74 -16.32 -16.27
C GLN A 596 -9.31 -16.01 -16.68
N SER A 597 -8.38 -16.06 -15.74
CA SER A 597 -6.98 -15.71 -15.98
C SER A 597 -5.99 -16.47 -15.09
N ILE A 598 -4.76 -16.61 -15.58
CA ILE A 598 -3.58 -16.92 -14.77
C ILE A 598 -2.61 -15.75 -14.93
N SER A 599 -2.27 -15.11 -13.80
CA SER A 599 -1.29 -14.03 -13.78
C SER A 599 -0.04 -14.50 -13.05
N GLY A 600 1.13 -14.16 -13.60
CA GLY A 600 2.43 -14.53 -13.05
C GLY A 600 3.46 -13.42 -13.19
N SER A 601 4.42 -13.41 -12.27
CA SER A 601 5.64 -12.60 -12.36
C SER A 601 6.82 -13.39 -11.78
N ALA A 602 7.99 -13.20 -12.37
CA ALA A 602 9.21 -13.85 -11.90
C ALA A 602 10.46 -13.00 -12.17
N SER A 603 11.53 -13.26 -11.39
CA SER A 603 12.90 -12.89 -11.79
C SER A 603 13.31 -13.71 -13.01
N LEU A 604 14.35 -13.24 -13.73
CA LEU A 604 14.86 -13.95 -14.92
C LEU A 604 15.26 -15.40 -14.59
N LYS A 605 15.93 -15.61 -13.47
CA LYS A 605 16.40 -16.95 -13.04
C LYS A 605 15.25 -17.89 -12.62
N ASP A 606 14.11 -17.34 -12.22
CA ASP A 606 12.94 -18.10 -11.75
C ASP A 606 11.82 -18.17 -12.81
N MET A 607 12.07 -17.70 -14.03
CA MET A 607 11.10 -17.65 -15.12
C MET A 607 10.53 -19.04 -15.42
N GLU A 608 11.37 -20.09 -15.49
CA GLU A 608 10.89 -21.45 -15.72
C GLU A 608 9.91 -21.94 -14.64
N VAL A 609 10.16 -21.57 -13.37
CA VAL A 609 9.25 -21.92 -12.27
C VAL A 609 7.88 -21.23 -12.44
N MET A 610 7.83 -20.01 -12.98
CA MET A 610 6.58 -19.34 -13.32
C MET A 610 5.78 -20.14 -14.35
N PHE A 611 6.43 -20.64 -15.39
CA PHE A 611 5.78 -21.47 -16.41
C PHE A 611 5.33 -22.84 -15.86
N GLN A 612 6.12 -23.46 -14.99
CA GLN A 612 5.75 -24.69 -14.28
C GLN A 612 4.49 -24.49 -13.43
N LEU A 613 4.42 -23.43 -12.66
CA LEU A 613 3.24 -23.10 -11.85
C LEU A 613 2.01 -22.81 -12.72
N ALA A 614 2.17 -22.03 -13.79
CA ALA A 614 1.08 -21.77 -14.74
C ALA A 614 0.53 -23.06 -15.36
N TYR A 615 1.42 -23.97 -15.79
CA TYR A 615 1.05 -25.29 -16.29
C TYR A 615 0.28 -26.11 -15.25
N LEU A 616 0.75 -26.15 -14.01
CA LEU A 616 0.13 -26.90 -12.94
C LEU A 616 -1.26 -26.32 -12.57
N TYR A 617 -1.38 -25.00 -12.44
CA TYR A 617 -2.68 -24.37 -12.19
C TYR A 617 -3.69 -24.63 -13.29
N PHE A 618 -3.25 -24.71 -14.53
CA PHE A 618 -4.12 -25.03 -15.64
C PHE A 618 -4.55 -26.52 -15.67
N THR A 619 -3.64 -27.44 -15.34
CA THR A 619 -3.84 -28.89 -15.60
C THR A 619 -4.08 -29.72 -14.35
N GLN A 620 -3.61 -29.28 -13.16
CA GLN A 620 -3.57 -30.12 -11.96
C GLN A 620 -4.08 -29.39 -10.70
N PRO A 621 -5.30 -28.81 -10.72
CA PRO A 621 -5.89 -28.25 -9.51
C PRO A 621 -6.10 -29.38 -8.48
N ARG A 622 -5.58 -29.13 -7.26
CA ARG A 622 -5.64 -30.09 -6.16
C ARG A 622 -6.96 -29.99 -5.40
N LYS A 623 -7.50 -31.12 -4.95
CA LYS A 623 -8.59 -31.17 -3.97
C LYS A 623 -7.99 -31.43 -2.58
N ASP A 624 -8.25 -30.51 -1.63
CA ASP A 624 -7.85 -30.67 -0.22
C ASP A 624 -9.00 -30.23 0.68
N THR A 625 -9.73 -31.22 1.21
CA THR A 625 -10.90 -30.97 2.04
C THR A 625 -10.55 -30.36 3.40
N ALA A 626 -9.36 -30.67 3.94
CA ALA A 626 -8.90 -30.11 5.20
C ALA A 626 -8.56 -28.61 5.05
N ALA A 627 -7.82 -28.24 4.01
CA ALA A 627 -7.50 -26.86 3.68
C ALA A 627 -8.77 -26.04 3.37
N PHE A 628 -9.72 -26.64 2.66
CA PHE A 628 -11.02 -26.00 2.38
C PHE A 628 -11.86 -25.80 3.65
N ALA A 629 -11.89 -26.78 4.56
CA ALA A 629 -12.54 -26.64 5.86
C ALA A 629 -11.91 -25.49 6.69
N SER A 630 -10.58 -25.38 6.68
CA SER A 630 -9.86 -24.27 7.28
C SER A 630 -10.27 -22.91 6.67
N LEU A 631 -10.31 -22.82 5.34
CA LEU A 631 -10.78 -21.61 4.63
C LEU A 631 -12.21 -21.25 5.05
N MET A 632 -13.14 -22.22 5.06
CA MET A 632 -14.53 -21.98 5.45
C MET A 632 -14.67 -21.54 6.91
N SER A 633 -13.88 -22.11 7.82
CA SER A 633 -13.85 -21.70 9.23
C SER A 633 -13.43 -20.20 9.37
N ARG A 634 -12.39 -19.79 8.66
CA ARG A 634 -11.93 -18.39 8.64
C ARG A 634 -12.95 -17.45 7.99
N GLN A 635 -13.58 -17.86 6.89
CA GLN A 635 -14.63 -17.06 6.23
C GLN A 635 -15.84 -16.86 7.14
N ARG A 636 -16.31 -17.91 7.83
CA ARG A 636 -17.40 -17.79 8.81
C ARG A 636 -17.06 -16.83 9.93
N ALA A 637 -15.86 -16.93 10.50
CA ALA A 637 -15.40 -16.07 11.55
C ALA A 637 -15.31 -14.58 11.09
N PHE A 638 -14.85 -14.35 9.86
CA PHE A 638 -14.80 -13.01 9.27
C PHE A 638 -16.22 -12.43 9.08
N LEU A 639 -17.16 -13.22 8.54
CA LEU A 639 -18.52 -12.76 8.28
C LEU A 639 -19.37 -12.56 9.53
N ALA A 640 -19.02 -13.20 10.65
CA ALA A 640 -19.82 -13.13 11.89
C ALA A 640 -20.02 -11.70 12.41
N ASN A 641 -19.06 -10.82 12.18
CA ASN A 641 -19.09 -9.44 12.67
C ASN A 641 -18.73 -8.39 11.58
N ARG A 642 -18.78 -8.76 10.29
CA ARG A 642 -18.36 -7.82 9.21
C ARG A 642 -19.15 -6.51 9.21
N ASN A 643 -20.41 -6.57 9.59
CA ASN A 643 -21.31 -5.41 9.63
C ASN A 643 -21.15 -4.56 10.91
N ALA A 644 -20.16 -4.86 11.77
CA ALA A 644 -19.77 -3.95 12.84
C ALA A 644 -19.26 -2.61 12.28
N SER A 645 -18.61 -2.63 11.10
CA SER A 645 -18.13 -1.41 10.45
C SER A 645 -19.26 -0.76 9.63
N PRO A 646 -19.69 0.48 9.92
CA PRO A 646 -20.67 1.22 9.11
C PRO A 646 -20.27 1.38 7.66
N LYS A 647 -18.96 1.44 7.38
CA LYS A 647 -18.42 1.53 6.01
C LYS A 647 -18.74 0.29 5.18
N VAL A 648 -18.78 -0.88 5.78
CA VAL A 648 -19.18 -2.13 5.10
C VAL A 648 -20.65 -2.04 4.68
N ASP A 649 -21.54 -1.67 5.61
CA ASP A 649 -22.96 -1.48 5.31
C ASP A 649 -23.18 -0.41 4.23
N TYR A 650 -22.43 0.68 4.27
CA TYR A 650 -22.48 1.73 3.25
C TYR A 650 -22.11 1.21 1.86
N ASN A 651 -21.01 0.49 1.75
CA ASN A 651 -20.57 -0.07 0.47
C ASN A 651 -21.53 -1.15 -0.07
N ASP A 652 -22.08 -1.99 0.82
CA ASP A 652 -23.09 -2.97 0.43
C ASP A 652 -24.37 -2.29 -0.05
N SER A 653 -24.81 -1.23 0.63
CA SER A 653 -25.97 -0.41 0.22
C SER A 653 -25.74 0.25 -1.14
N ILE A 654 -24.55 0.85 -1.38
CA ILE A 654 -24.20 1.41 -2.69
C ILE A 654 -24.35 0.34 -3.78
N ARG A 655 -23.77 -0.85 -3.57
CA ARG A 655 -23.81 -1.93 -4.55
C ARG A 655 -25.24 -2.39 -4.82
N ALA A 656 -26.02 -2.62 -3.78
CA ALA A 656 -27.41 -3.01 -3.90
C ALA A 656 -28.24 -1.97 -4.67
N ILE A 657 -28.05 -0.68 -4.38
CA ILE A 657 -28.78 0.44 -5.02
C ILE A 657 -28.37 0.59 -6.49
N LEU A 658 -27.06 0.55 -6.79
CA LEU A 658 -26.54 0.71 -8.14
C LEU A 658 -27.00 -0.41 -9.07
N TYR A 659 -27.07 -1.65 -8.58
CA TYR A 659 -27.43 -2.81 -9.38
C TYR A 659 -28.85 -3.33 -9.11
N GLY A 660 -29.70 -2.56 -8.43
CA GLY A 660 -31.11 -2.87 -8.24
C GLY A 660 -31.35 -4.20 -7.50
N HIS A 661 -30.51 -4.50 -6.50
CA HIS A 661 -30.54 -5.77 -5.75
C HIS A 661 -30.34 -7.01 -6.63
N HIS A 662 -29.51 -6.91 -7.65
CA HIS A 662 -29.18 -8.06 -8.50
C HIS A 662 -28.46 -9.16 -7.69
N PRO A 663 -28.89 -10.44 -7.73
CA PRO A 663 -28.34 -11.49 -6.87
C PRO A 663 -26.82 -11.67 -6.94
N ARG A 664 -26.23 -11.46 -8.13
CA ARG A 664 -24.75 -11.55 -8.34
C ARG A 664 -23.97 -10.41 -7.72
N MET A 665 -24.64 -9.35 -7.29
CA MET A 665 -24.04 -8.18 -6.65
C MET A 665 -24.33 -8.10 -5.15
N GLU A 666 -25.15 -8.99 -4.62
CA GLU A 666 -25.40 -9.09 -3.18
C GLU A 666 -24.12 -9.54 -2.42
N PRO A 667 -23.93 -9.06 -1.20
CA PRO A 667 -22.77 -9.44 -0.41
C PRO A 667 -22.82 -10.90 0.03
N VAL A 668 -21.64 -11.53 0.14
CA VAL A 668 -21.52 -12.86 0.76
C VAL A 668 -21.84 -12.73 2.26
N VAL A 669 -22.78 -13.55 2.73
CA VAL A 669 -23.22 -13.61 4.14
C VAL A 669 -23.09 -15.04 4.67
N GLN A 670 -23.34 -15.25 5.97
CA GLN A 670 -23.24 -16.60 6.58
C GLN A 670 -24.09 -17.65 5.83
N GLN A 671 -25.34 -17.30 5.47
CA GLN A 671 -26.24 -18.17 4.74
C GLN A 671 -25.74 -18.52 3.31
N THR A 672 -24.96 -17.64 2.72
CA THR A 672 -24.29 -17.91 1.43
C THR A 672 -23.29 -19.03 1.58
N LEU A 673 -22.46 -18.98 2.65
CA LEU A 673 -21.45 -20.00 2.93
C LEU A 673 -22.03 -21.40 3.17
N ASP A 674 -23.25 -21.49 3.69
CA ASP A 674 -23.92 -22.78 3.93
C ASP A 674 -24.31 -23.53 2.64
N LYS A 675 -24.37 -22.79 1.51
CA LYS A 675 -24.70 -23.31 0.18
C LYS A 675 -23.47 -23.60 -0.68
N VAL A 676 -22.27 -23.29 -0.21
CA VAL A 676 -21.03 -23.50 -0.97
C VAL A 676 -20.72 -24.97 -1.10
N SER A 677 -20.41 -25.41 -2.30
CA SER A 677 -19.96 -26.76 -2.64
C SER A 677 -18.52 -26.74 -3.14
N TYR A 678 -17.60 -27.40 -2.42
CA TYR A 678 -16.20 -27.50 -2.84
C TYR A 678 -16.04 -28.30 -4.14
N ASP A 679 -16.83 -29.36 -4.33
CA ASP A 679 -16.80 -30.13 -5.56
C ASP A 679 -17.25 -29.29 -6.75
N ARG A 680 -18.30 -28.48 -6.58
CA ARG A 680 -18.78 -27.59 -7.64
C ARG A 680 -17.75 -26.50 -7.97
N ILE A 681 -17.05 -25.94 -6.97
CA ILE A 681 -15.92 -25.01 -7.18
C ILE A 681 -14.84 -25.65 -8.07
N LEU A 682 -14.46 -26.89 -7.79
CA LEU A 682 -13.45 -27.62 -8.56
C LEU A 682 -13.92 -27.91 -9.98
N GLU A 683 -15.21 -28.25 -10.17
CA GLU A 683 -15.81 -28.48 -11.51
C GLU A 683 -15.76 -27.18 -12.33
N ILE A 684 -16.28 -26.07 -11.79
CA ILE A 684 -16.25 -24.75 -12.44
C ILE A 684 -14.83 -24.38 -12.84
N TYR A 685 -13.87 -24.53 -11.91
CA TYR A 685 -12.47 -24.21 -12.19
C TYR A 685 -11.92 -25.05 -13.35
N LYS A 686 -12.10 -26.37 -13.33
CA LYS A 686 -11.64 -27.28 -14.40
C LYS A 686 -12.27 -26.94 -15.75
N GLU A 687 -13.56 -26.60 -15.78
CA GLU A 687 -14.24 -26.18 -17.00
C GLU A 687 -13.63 -24.89 -17.56
N ARG A 688 -13.34 -23.88 -16.69
CA ARG A 688 -12.77 -22.60 -17.12
C ARG A 688 -11.33 -22.73 -17.63
N PHE A 689 -10.57 -23.70 -17.14
CA PHE A 689 -9.19 -23.97 -17.56
C PHE A 689 -9.06 -25.25 -18.40
N SER A 690 -10.04 -25.54 -19.28
CA SER A 690 -10.05 -26.73 -20.12
C SER A 690 -9.64 -26.50 -21.58
N ASP A 691 -9.60 -25.23 -22.03
CA ASP A 691 -9.35 -24.88 -23.44
C ASP A 691 -8.28 -23.80 -23.59
N ALA A 692 -7.04 -24.22 -23.81
CA ALA A 692 -5.92 -23.31 -24.01
C ALA A 692 -6.06 -22.45 -25.28
N ALA A 693 -6.77 -22.90 -26.31
CA ALA A 693 -6.99 -22.14 -27.54
C ALA A 693 -7.85 -20.88 -27.31
N ASN A 694 -8.64 -20.85 -26.23
CA ASN A 694 -9.44 -19.69 -25.84
C ASN A 694 -8.61 -18.60 -25.16
N PHE A 695 -7.38 -18.92 -24.70
CA PHE A 695 -6.54 -17.97 -23.97
C PHE A 695 -5.66 -17.14 -24.90
N LYS A 696 -5.70 -15.82 -24.71
CA LYS A 696 -4.68 -14.88 -25.14
C LYS A 696 -3.63 -14.78 -24.02
N THR A 697 -2.36 -14.80 -24.36
CA THR A 697 -1.27 -14.74 -23.38
C THR A 697 -0.36 -13.56 -23.70
N VAL A 698 -0.09 -12.71 -22.73
CA VAL A 698 0.84 -11.56 -22.86
C VAL A 698 2.02 -11.78 -21.94
N ILE A 699 3.24 -11.63 -22.49
CA ILE A 699 4.50 -11.74 -21.76
C ILE A 699 5.35 -10.51 -22.06
N ILE A 700 5.72 -9.77 -20.99
CA ILE A 700 6.52 -8.55 -21.09
C ILE A 700 7.66 -8.63 -20.08
N GLY A 701 8.86 -8.22 -20.48
CA GLY A 701 10.02 -8.13 -19.58
C GLY A 701 11.35 -8.35 -20.26
N ASN A 702 12.40 -8.47 -19.46
CA ASN A 702 13.79 -8.57 -19.92
C ASN A 702 14.26 -10.01 -20.17
N PHE A 703 13.42 -10.83 -20.78
CA PHE A 703 13.70 -12.24 -21.03
C PHE A 703 14.71 -12.47 -22.17
N ASP A 704 15.39 -13.64 -22.14
CA ASP A 704 16.07 -14.19 -23.29
C ASP A 704 15.04 -14.83 -24.23
N GLU A 705 15.07 -14.47 -25.51
CA GLU A 705 14.07 -14.91 -26.49
C GLU A 705 14.13 -16.41 -26.77
N GLN A 706 15.31 -17.01 -26.81
CA GLN A 706 15.46 -18.44 -27.06
C GLN A 706 14.94 -19.24 -25.88
N GLU A 707 15.26 -18.80 -24.67
CA GLU A 707 14.75 -19.41 -23.43
C GLU A 707 13.23 -19.27 -23.32
N LEU A 708 12.69 -18.09 -23.62
CA LEU A 708 11.23 -17.90 -23.62
C LEU A 708 10.55 -18.87 -24.60
N ARG A 709 11.06 -19.01 -25.83
CA ARG A 709 10.53 -19.96 -26.85
C ARG A 709 10.60 -21.40 -26.35
N ARG A 710 11.68 -21.79 -25.71
CA ARG A 710 11.83 -23.11 -25.09
C ARG A 710 10.71 -23.36 -24.06
N LEU A 711 10.49 -22.38 -23.17
CA LEU A 711 9.48 -22.47 -22.10
C LEU A 711 8.05 -22.48 -22.65
N LEU A 712 7.74 -21.68 -23.66
CA LEU A 712 6.44 -21.71 -24.36
C LEU A 712 6.16 -23.09 -24.95
N CYS A 713 7.12 -23.67 -25.68
CA CYS A 713 6.99 -25.01 -26.26
C CYS A 713 6.86 -26.09 -25.17
N GLN A 714 7.58 -25.94 -24.03
CA GLN A 714 7.63 -26.95 -22.98
C GLN A 714 6.39 -26.95 -22.08
N TYR A 715 5.82 -25.78 -21.78
CA TYR A 715 4.79 -25.65 -20.73
C TYR A 715 3.44 -25.12 -21.22
N LEU A 716 3.40 -24.19 -22.20
CA LEU A 716 2.13 -23.63 -22.67
C LEU A 716 1.59 -24.36 -23.90
N ALA A 717 2.43 -24.76 -24.83
CA ALA A 717 1.99 -25.48 -26.02
C ALA A 717 1.38 -26.89 -25.74
N PRO A 718 1.77 -27.59 -24.65
CA PRO A 718 1.12 -28.86 -24.28
C PRO A 718 -0.20 -28.71 -23.52
N LEU A 719 -0.63 -27.50 -23.15
CA LEU A 719 -1.89 -27.31 -22.44
C LEU A 719 -3.08 -27.84 -23.27
N PRO A 720 -4.08 -28.48 -22.63
CA PRO A 720 -5.24 -29.02 -23.34
C PRO A 720 -6.02 -27.93 -24.06
N ALA A 721 -6.50 -28.23 -25.28
CA ALA A 721 -7.31 -27.33 -26.08
C ALA A 721 -8.50 -28.09 -26.68
N THR A 722 -9.67 -27.46 -26.63
CA THR A 722 -10.91 -28.01 -27.21
C THR A 722 -11.42 -27.14 -28.36
N ASN A 723 -10.82 -25.97 -28.59
CA ASN A 723 -11.16 -25.00 -29.64
C ASN A 723 -12.63 -24.55 -29.62
N LYS A 724 -13.22 -24.39 -28.43
CA LYS A 724 -14.62 -23.98 -28.30
C LYS A 724 -14.82 -22.48 -28.51
N HIS A 725 -13.79 -21.67 -28.29
CA HIS A 725 -13.81 -20.18 -28.40
C HIS A 725 -15.01 -19.56 -27.68
N GLU A 726 -15.13 -19.86 -26.38
CA GLU A 726 -16.20 -19.31 -25.56
C GLU A 726 -16.11 -17.78 -25.47
N GLN A 727 -17.25 -17.10 -25.42
CA GLN A 727 -17.38 -15.66 -25.22
C GLN A 727 -18.11 -15.38 -23.90
N THR A 728 -17.89 -14.19 -23.36
CA THR A 728 -18.62 -13.73 -22.17
C THR A 728 -20.12 -13.64 -22.44
N ASN A 729 -20.92 -14.16 -21.53
CA ASN A 729 -22.38 -14.06 -21.61
C ASN A 729 -22.83 -12.74 -20.92
N TYR A 730 -22.86 -11.65 -21.68
CA TYR A 730 -23.22 -10.33 -21.16
C TYR A 730 -24.65 -10.23 -20.62
N SER A 731 -25.56 -11.13 -21.00
CA SER A 731 -26.93 -11.13 -20.45
C SER A 731 -26.97 -11.47 -18.95
N ARG A 732 -25.88 -12.03 -18.41
CA ARG A 732 -25.72 -12.36 -16.99
C ARG A 732 -24.78 -11.41 -16.25
N ILE A 733 -24.25 -10.40 -16.90
CA ILE A 733 -23.44 -9.37 -16.26
C ILE A 733 -24.37 -8.29 -15.72
N PRO A 734 -24.37 -8.03 -14.40
CA PRO A 734 -25.20 -6.98 -13.81
C PRO A 734 -24.87 -5.61 -14.37
N GLN A 735 -25.87 -4.85 -14.73
CA GLN A 735 -25.74 -3.46 -15.23
C GLN A 735 -26.24 -2.45 -14.19
N ILE A 736 -25.65 -1.24 -14.19
CA ILE A 736 -26.09 -0.16 -13.31
C ILE A 736 -27.50 0.28 -13.73
N VAL A 737 -28.43 0.36 -12.77
CA VAL A 737 -29.82 0.77 -13.02
C VAL A 737 -29.90 2.24 -13.46
N GLY A 738 -30.86 2.55 -14.31
CA GLY A 738 -31.07 3.90 -14.81
C GLY A 738 -31.88 4.79 -13.85
N GLY A 739 -31.99 6.09 -14.23
CA GLY A 739 -32.83 7.09 -13.58
C GLY A 739 -32.11 7.93 -12.53
N GLU A 740 -32.88 8.82 -11.91
CA GLU A 740 -32.41 9.67 -10.82
C GLU A 740 -32.89 9.10 -9.49
N LYS A 741 -31.96 8.86 -8.55
CA LYS A 741 -32.27 8.34 -7.22
C LYS A 741 -31.47 9.10 -6.18
N LEU A 742 -32.15 9.55 -5.15
CA LEU A 742 -31.56 10.09 -3.93
C LEU A 742 -31.88 9.15 -2.78
N VAL A 743 -30.89 8.46 -2.24
CA VAL A 743 -31.05 7.54 -1.12
C VAL A 743 -30.28 8.08 0.06
N LYS A 744 -31.01 8.40 1.12
CA LYS A 744 -30.45 8.90 2.38
C LYS A 744 -30.88 7.97 3.52
N PHE A 745 -29.94 7.52 4.31
CA PHE A 745 -30.19 6.69 5.48
C PHE A 745 -29.18 6.99 6.60
N SER A 746 -29.50 6.54 7.82
CA SER A 746 -28.65 6.76 8.98
C SER A 746 -28.19 5.43 9.58
N LYS A 747 -27.00 5.45 10.17
CA LYS A 747 -26.41 4.33 10.92
C LYS A 747 -25.65 4.86 12.13
N PRO A 748 -25.68 4.14 13.26
CA PRO A 748 -24.83 4.46 14.40
C PRO A 748 -23.33 4.43 13.95
N GLN A 749 -22.60 5.49 14.27
CA GLN A 749 -21.17 5.61 14.00
C GLN A 749 -20.46 6.09 15.27
N ALA A 750 -19.31 5.50 15.57
CA ALA A 750 -18.50 5.91 16.72
C ALA A 750 -17.95 7.33 16.59
N THR A 751 -17.69 7.77 15.36
CA THR A 751 -17.38 9.17 15.04
C THR A 751 -18.45 9.67 14.05
N PRO A 752 -19.19 10.73 14.38
CA PRO A 752 -20.23 11.26 13.52
C PRO A 752 -19.67 11.67 12.14
N LEU A 753 -20.21 11.07 11.07
CA LEU A 753 -19.75 11.31 9.69
C LEU A 753 -20.92 11.22 8.71
N ALA A 754 -20.95 12.14 7.75
CA ALA A 754 -21.72 12.01 6.53
C ALA A 754 -20.81 11.37 5.46
N ASN A 755 -21.24 10.25 4.88
CA ASN A 755 -20.59 9.62 3.73
C ASN A 755 -21.47 9.86 2.51
N VAL A 756 -20.93 10.50 1.48
CA VAL A 756 -21.65 10.85 0.26
C VAL A 756 -20.98 10.24 -0.95
N SER A 757 -21.76 9.57 -1.79
CA SER A 757 -21.30 9.08 -3.10
C SER A 757 -22.36 9.41 -4.17
N ILE A 758 -21.94 10.09 -5.22
CA ILE A 758 -22.75 10.49 -6.36
C ILE A 758 -22.23 9.76 -7.58
N PHE A 759 -23.12 9.08 -8.29
CA PHE A 759 -22.81 8.33 -9.50
C PHE A 759 -23.61 8.93 -10.66
N LEU A 760 -22.91 9.55 -11.61
CA LEU A 760 -23.49 9.97 -12.86
C LEU A 760 -23.10 8.97 -13.94
N THR A 761 -24.08 8.46 -14.67
CA THR A 761 -23.85 7.44 -15.70
C THR A 761 -24.41 7.90 -17.06
N ALA A 762 -23.70 7.53 -18.12
CA ALA A 762 -24.09 7.86 -19.48
C ALA A 762 -23.58 6.80 -20.46
N ASP A 763 -24.06 6.84 -21.68
CA ASP A 763 -23.46 6.13 -22.81
C ASP A 763 -22.63 7.12 -23.63
N VAL A 764 -21.32 6.88 -23.75
CA VAL A 764 -20.40 7.70 -24.56
C VAL A 764 -19.65 6.80 -25.55
N PRO A 765 -19.12 7.32 -26.67
CA PRO A 765 -18.30 6.53 -27.57
C PRO A 765 -17.09 5.94 -26.81
N PHE A 766 -16.85 4.64 -26.93
CA PHE A 766 -15.68 4.01 -26.37
C PHE A 766 -14.45 4.31 -27.26
N THR A 767 -13.73 5.36 -26.97
CA THR A 767 -12.58 5.85 -27.75
C THR A 767 -11.52 6.47 -26.84
N PRO A 768 -10.23 6.50 -27.27
CA PRO A 768 -9.18 7.22 -26.55
C PRO A 768 -9.51 8.70 -26.28
N GLN A 769 -10.24 9.34 -27.21
CA GLN A 769 -10.68 10.73 -27.05
C GLN A 769 -11.68 10.88 -25.88
N SER A 770 -12.68 10.00 -25.79
CA SER A 770 -13.69 10.05 -24.72
C SER A 770 -13.07 9.73 -23.35
N ASP A 771 -12.16 8.75 -23.29
CA ASP A 771 -11.40 8.44 -22.07
C ASP A 771 -10.59 9.65 -21.58
N LEU A 772 -9.89 10.30 -22.50
CA LEU A 772 -9.11 11.49 -22.19
C LEU A 772 -10.00 12.68 -21.79
N GLU A 773 -11.16 12.90 -22.43
CA GLU A 773 -12.13 13.92 -22.04
C GLU A 773 -12.66 13.69 -20.62
N LEU A 774 -12.94 12.43 -20.24
CA LEU A 774 -13.34 12.04 -18.88
C LEU A 774 -12.21 12.27 -17.86
N ASP A 775 -10.96 11.95 -18.22
CA ASP A 775 -9.82 12.21 -17.33
C ASP A 775 -9.57 13.70 -17.10
N PHE A 776 -9.71 14.51 -18.16
CA PHE A 776 -9.66 15.98 -18.02
C PHE A 776 -10.81 16.50 -17.13
N LEU A 777 -12.04 16.04 -17.35
CA LEU A 777 -13.19 16.43 -16.52
C LEU A 777 -12.96 16.08 -15.06
N ARG A 778 -12.57 14.85 -14.78
CA ARG A 778 -12.24 14.37 -13.44
C ARG A 778 -11.21 15.25 -12.74
N ARG A 779 -10.11 15.58 -13.44
CA ARG A 779 -9.02 16.39 -12.88
C ARG A 779 -9.42 17.85 -12.69
N CYS A 780 -10.15 18.43 -13.62
CA CYS A 780 -10.67 19.80 -13.49
C CYS A 780 -11.67 19.92 -12.33
N LEU A 781 -12.54 18.91 -12.14
CA LEU A 781 -13.44 18.83 -10.99
C LEU A 781 -12.65 18.69 -9.68
N SER A 782 -11.62 17.85 -9.64
CA SER A 782 -10.79 17.70 -8.43
C SER A 782 -10.14 19.02 -8.01
N ILE A 783 -9.66 19.83 -8.97
CA ILE A 783 -9.12 21.17 -8.69
C ILE A 783 -10.24 22.08 -8.15
N ALA A 784 -11.39 22.13 -8.84
CA ALA A 784 -12.50 22.98 -8.44
C ALA A 784 -13.05 22.63 -7.03
N TYR A 785 -13.08 21.35 -6.67
CA TYR A 785 -13.51 20.88 -5.35
C TYR A 785 -12.48 21.20 -4.26
N THR A 786 -11.21 21.06 -4.56
CA THR A 786 -10.15 21.48 -3.62
C THR A 786 -10.32 22.95 -3.28
N ASP A 787 -10.46 23.81 -4.28
CA ASP A 787 -10.61 25.26 -4.09
C ASP A 787 -11.91 25.62 -3.33
N SER A 788 -13.06 25.05 -3.73
CA SER A 788 -14.37 25.49 -3.23
C SER A 788 -14.83 24.78 -1.94
N VAL A 789 -14.58 23.49 -1.78
CA VAL A 789 -15.12 22.70 -0.66
C VAL A 789 -14.09 22.54 0.47
N ARG A 790 -12.82 22.30 0.12
CA ARG A 790 -11.77 22.17 1.11
C ARG A 790 -11.24 23.52 1.57
N GLU A 791 -10.67 24.31 0.65
CA GLU A 791 -9.94 25.54 1.00
C GLU A 791 -10.87 26.71 1.40
N GLU A 792 -11.96 26.92 0.64
CA GLU A 792 -12.90 28.04 0.91
C GLU A 792 -13.82 27.74 2.09
N LYS A 793 -14.35 26.50 2.15
CA LYS A 793 -15.34 26.11 3.18
C LYS A 793 -14.75 25.40 4.36
N GLY A 794 -13.58 24.77 4.25
CA GLY A 794 -13.04 23.91 5.31
C GLY A 794 -14.03 22.81 5.72
N GLY A 795 -14.82 22.29 4.77
CA GLY A 795 -15.97 21.43 5.07
C GLY A 795 -15.71 19.94 4.84
N THR A 796 -14.61 19.61 4.25
CA THR A 796 -14.16 18.22 4.02
C THR A 796 -12.65 18.18 3.92
N TYR A 797 -12.07 17.03 4.25
CA TYR A 797 -10.66 16.77 3.96
C TYR A 797 -10.37 16.69 2.46
N GLY A 798 -11.33 16.22 1.66
CA GLY A 798 -11.23 16.19 0.21
C GLY A 798 -12.43 15.58 -0.48
N VAL A 799 -12.60 15.91 -1.76
CA VAL A 799 -13.61 15.33 -2.65
C VAL A 799 -12.90 14.48 -3.70
N SER A 800 -13.18 13.19 -3.71
CA SER A 800 -12.63 12.25 -4.69
C SER A 800 -13.51 12.22 -5.94
N VAL A 801 -12.87 12.25 -7.10
CA VAL A 801 -13.54 12.10 -8.41
C VAL A 801 -12.85 10.95 -9.13
N ALA A 802 -13.62 9.97 -9.56
CA ALA A 802 -13.18 8.83 -10.37
C ALA A 802 -14.12 8.64 -11.55
N PHE A 803 -13.66 8.00 -12.61
CA PHE A 803 -14.53 7.57 -13.70
C PHE A 803 -14.19 6.14 -14.08
N ASP A 804 -15.12 5.50 -14.74
CA ASP A 804 -15.00 4.22 -15.40
C ASP A 804 -15.61 4.33 -16.80
N LEU A 805 -14.96 3.70 -17.79
CA LEU A 805 -15.43 3.62 -19.18
C LEU A 805 -15.16 2.19 -19.68
N ASP A 806 -16.23 1.40 -19.86
CA ASP A 806 -16.16 0.01 -20.30
C ASP A 806 -16.95 -0.14 -21.61
N LYS A 807 -16.38 -0.81 -22.60
CA LYS A 807 -16.98 -0.99 -23.92
C LYS A 807 -18.33 -1.71 -23.88
N ASP A 808 -18.44 -2.69 -23.00
CA ASP A 808 -19.52 -3.67 -23.01
C ASP A 808 -20.60 -3.46 -21.95
N ASP A 809 -20.42 -2.48 -21.07
CA ASP A 809 -21.40 -2.09 -20.07
C ASP A 809 -22.40 -1.07 -20.65
N HIS A 810 -23.64 -1.06 -20.14
CA HIS A 810 -24.69 -0.12 -20.50
C HIS A 810 -25.48 0.33 -19.26
N PRO A 811 -25.29 1.57 -18.74
CA PRO A 811 -24.43 2.64 -19.31
C PRO A 811 -22.95 2.30 -19.24
N ASN A 812 -22.19 2.67 -20.26
CA ASN A 812 -20.78 2.32 -20.38
C ASN A 812 -19.84 3.27 -19.65
N THR A 813 -20.36 4.36 -19.09
CA THR A 813 -19.58 5.35 -18.38
C THR A 813 -20.18 5.67 -17.03
N THR A 814 -19.32 5.74 -16.01
CA THR A 814 -19.67 6.20 -14.66
C THR A 814 -18.70 7.28 -14.21
N LEU A 815 -19.19 8.46 -13.86
CA LEU A 815 -18.45 9.44 -13.08
C LEU A 815 -18.88 9.34 -11.63
N LYS A 816 -17.95 8.98 -10.74
CA LYS A 816 -18.17 8.88 -9.30
C LYS A 816 -17.55 10.08 -8.59
N ILE A 817 -18.34 10.76 -7.78
CA ILE A 817 -17.91 11.83 -6.89
C ILE A 817 -18.19 11.37 -5.47
N SER A 818 -17.20 11.39 -4.57
CA SER A 818 -17.40 10.97 -3.17
C SER A 818 -16.61 11.82 -2.19
N TYR A 819 -17.22 12.09 -1.04
CA TYR A 819 -16.61 12.86 0.03
C TYR A 819 -17.21 12.49 1.40
N ASN A 820 -16.49 12.88 2.44
CA ASN A 820 -16.94 12.78 3.82
C ASN A 820 -17.01 14.17 4.42
N ALA A 821 -17.96 14.40 5.35
CA ALA A 821 -18.11 15.69 6.01
C ALA A 821 -18.79 15.55 7.38
N ASP A 822 -18.81 16.63 8.17
CA ASP A 822 -19.69 16.73 9.33
C ASP A 822 -21.15 16.55 8.91
N PRO A 823 -21.92 15.66 9.55
CA PRO A 823 -23.34 15.46 9.24
C PRO A 823 -24.16 16.76 9.27
N ASN A 824 -23.80 17.73 10.12
CA ASN A 824 -24.48 19.03 10.21
C ASN A 824 -24.14 19.99 9.06
N ARG A 825 -23.06 19.71 8.31
CA ARG A 825 -22.61 20.54 7.19
C ARG A 825 -22.92 19.94 5.82
N TYR A 826 -23.40 18.71 5.78
CA TYR A 826 -23.73 18.01 4.54
C TYR A 826 -24.66 18.85 3.64
N GLU A 827 -25.73 19.44 4.21
CA GLU A 827 -26.71 20.22 3.45
C GLU A 827 -26.16 21.54 2.89
N GLU A 828 -25.10 22.09 3.49
CA GLU A 828 -24.35 23.23 2.97
C GLU A 828 -23.46 22.82 1.80
N LEU A 829 -22.74 21.68 1.94
CA LEU A 829 -21.66 21.30 1.03
C LEU A 829 -22.15 20.60 -0.24
N ASN A 830 -23.17 19.76 -0.13
CA ASN A 830 -23.66 18.96 -1.25
C ASN A 830 -24.10 19.81 -2.47
N PRO A 831 -24.82 20.92 -2.31
CA PRO A 831 -25.14 21.81 -3.42
C PRO A 831 -23.91 22.41 -4.10
N ILE A 832 -22.82 22.67 -3.35
CA ILE A 832 -21.57 23.21 -3.91
C ILE A 832 -20.93 22.18 -4.83
N VAL A 833 -20.93 20.89 -4.42
CA VAL A 833 -20.40 19.79 -5.24
C VAL A 833 -21.13 19.70 -6.58
N TYR A 834 -22.46 19.72 -6.57
CA TYR A 834 -23.24 19.75 -7.81
C TYR A 834 -23.02 21.02 -8.64
N GLN A 835 -22.86 22.18 -7.97
CA GLN A 835 -22.67 23.45 -8.66
C GLN A 835 -21.36 23.49 -9.47
N GLN A 836 -20.27 22.89 -8.96
CA GLN A 836 -19.00 22.85 -9.70
C GLN A 836 -19.11 22.03 -10.98
N LEU A 837 -19.79 20.89 -10.94
CA LEU A 837 -20.05 20.10 -12.15
C LEU A 837 -20.91 20.87 -13.14
N LYS A 838 -21.99 21.54 -12.69
CA LYS A 838 -22.83 22.40 -13.51
C LYS A 838 -22.05 23.58 -14.12
N ASN A 839 -21.16 24.19 -13.33
CA ASN A 839 -20.31 25.29 -13.82
C ASN A 839 -19.45 24.83 -15.00
N ILE A 840 -18.84 23.64 -14.90
CA ILE A 840 -18.05 23.09 -16.02
C ILE A 840 -18.94 22.76 -17.21
N ALA A 841 -20.15 22.24 -17.01
CA ALA A 841 -21.09 21.94 -18.09
C ALA A 841 -21.62 23.20 -18.78
N GLU A 842 -21.82 24.29 -18.06
CA GLU A 842 -22.34 25.55 -18.59
C GLU A 842 -21.27 26.44 -19.21
N ASN A 843 -20.11 26.56 -18.54
CA ASN A 843 -19.10 27.58 -18.86
C ASN A 843 -17.77 26.96 -19.34
N GLY A 844 -17.60 25.65 -19.24
CA GLY A 844 -16.33 24.96 -19.44
C GLY A 844 -15.40 25.10 -18.23
N PRO A 845 -14.34 24.26 -18.15
CA PRO A 845 -13.32 24.37 -17.11
C PRO A 845 -12.46 25.62 -17.31
N ALA A 846 -11.90 26.14 -16.22
CA ALA A 846 -10.98 27.27 -16.26
C ALA A 846 -9.75 26.95 -17.13
N ALA A 847 -9.30 27.94 -17.93
CA ALA A 847 -8.11 27.77 -18.78
C ALA A 847 -6.86 27.43 -18.00
N SER A 848 -6.72 27.96 -16.79
CA SER A 848 -5.62 27.61 -15.87
C SER A 848 -5.66 26.14 -15.42
N SER A 849 -6.84 25.60 -15.11
CA SER A 849 -7.01 24.18 -14.76
C SER A 849 -6.67 23.28 -15.94
N MET A 850 -7.11 23.62 -17.14
CA MET A 850 -6.76 22.91 -18.37
C MET A 850 -5.25 22.84 -18.58
N GLN A 851 -4.54 23.96 -18.40
CA GLN A 851 -3.08 24.00 -18.55
C GLN A 851 -2.37 23.12 -17.51
N LYS A 852 -2.78 23.19 -16.25
CA LYS A 852 -2.23 22.33 -15.18
C LYS A 852 -2.41 20.84 -15.50
N VAL A 853 -3.60 20.47 -16.00
CA VAL A 853 -3.89 19.06 -16.37
C VAL A 853 -3.03 18.61 -17.54
N LYS A 854 -2.85 19.43 -18.59
CA LYS A 854 -1.97 19.12 -19.72
C LYS A 854 -0.53 18.87 -19.28
N GLU A 855 0.05 19.79 -18.51
CA GLU A 855 1.44 19.66 -18.00
C GLU A 855 1.61 18.39 -17.16
N TYR A 856 0.63 18.08 -16.32
CA TYR A 856 0.65 16.87 -15.51
C TYR A 856 0.61 15.60 -16.38
N LEU A 857 -0.32 15.50 -17.34
CA LEU A 857 -0.54 14.30 -18.15
C LEU A 857 0.65 14.00 -19.07
N ILE A 858 1.24 15.01 -19.71
CA ILE A 858 2.45 14.84 -20.53
C ILE A 858 3.63 14.34 -19.70
N LYS A 859 3.81 14.92 -18.49
CA LYS A 859 4.84 14.46 -17.56
C LYS A 859 4.58 13.01 -17.12
N GLN A 860 3.35 12.69 -16.76
CA GLN A 860 2.96 11.35 -16.33
C GLN A 860 3.18 10.31 -17.44
N TYR A 861 2.78 10.63 -18.68
CA TYR A 861 3.00 9.75 -19.82
C TYR A 861 4.48 9.37 -19.99
N ALA A 862 5.38 10.33 -19.91
CA ALA A 862 6.81 10.07 -20.01
C ALA A 862 7.34 9.11 -18.92
N GLN A 863 6.68 9.08 -17.74
CA GLN A 863 7.05 8.19 -16.64
C GLN A 863 6.43 6.78 -16.76
N VAL A 864 5.23 6.66 -17.35
CA VAL A 864 4.53 5.37 -17.44
C VAL A 864 4.86 4.61 -18.73
N ALA A 865 5.13 5.28 -19.83
CA ALA A 865 5.47 4.67 -21.13
C ALA A 865 6.76 3.83 -21.10
N ILE A 866 7.59 3.97 -20.06
CA ILE A 866 8.78 3.16 -19.80
C ILE A 866 8.52 2.13 -18.67
N THR A 867 7.32 1.59 -18.58
CA THR A 867 6.97 0.54 -17.59
C THR A 867 6.31 -0.63 -18.30
N ASN A 868 6.52 -1.85 -17.78
CA ASN A 868 5.89 -3.06 -18.31
C ASN A 868 4.36 -3.03 -18.13
N ASP A 869 3.88 -2.45 -17.03
CA ASP A 869 2.44 -2.34 -16.72
C ASP A 869 1.69 -1.48 -17.75
N TYR A 870 2.30 -0.38 -18.21
CA TYR A 870 1.71 0.47 -19.24
C TYR A 870 1.48 -0.30 -20.55
N TRP A 871 2.50 -1.03 -21.02
CA TRP A 871 2.38 -1.82 -22.23
C TRP A 871 1.46 -3.02 -22.08
N SER A 872 1.36 -3.57 -20.86
CA SER A 872 0.33 -4.56 -20.55
C SER A 872 -1.08 -3.97 -20.69
N TYR A 873 -1.31 -2.75 -20.17
CA TYR A 873 -2.58 -2.05 -20.32
C TYR A 873 -2.93 -1.80 -21.79
N ILE A 874 -2.00 -1.26 -22.58
CA ILE A 874 -2.20 -0.96 -24.01
C ILE A 874 -2.54 -2.21 -24.81
N ILE A 875 -1.74 -3.28 -24.69
CA ILE A 875 -1.96 -4.50 -25.48
C ILE A 875 -3.29 -5.18 -25.14
N TRP A 876 -3.74 -5.17 -23.87
CA TRP A 876 -5.01 -5.77 -23.51
C TRP A 876 -6.20 -5.03 -24.12
N HIS A 877 -6.19 -3.70 -24.18
CA HIS A 877 -7.24 -2.93 -24.88
C HIS A 877 -7.21 -3.17 -26.40
N GLU A 878 -6.04 -3.34 -27.00
CA GLU A 878 -5.96 -3.71 -28.42
C GLU A 878 -6.53 -5.12 -28.67
N LEU A 879 -6.24 -6.10 -27.78
CA LEU A 879 -6.67 -7.48 -27.94
C LEU A 879 -8.15 -7.68 -27.64
N ASP A 880 -8.71 -6.98 -26.68
CA ASP A 880 -10.10 -7.17 -26.25
C ASP A 880 -11.05 -6.16 -26.90
N ASP A 881 -10.60 -4.94 -27.13
CA ASP A 881 -11.44 -3.82 -27.59
C ASP A 881 -11.15 -3.37 -29.03
N ASP A 882 -10.01 -3.77 -29.61
CA ASP A 882 -9.44 -3.25 -30.87
C ASP A 882 -9.21 -1.74 -30.82
N VAL A 883 -8.83 -1.21 -29.66
CA VAL A 883 -8.58 0.21 -29.43
C VAL A 883 -7.16 0.44 -28.93
N ASP A 884 -6.46 1.36 -29.60
CA ASP A 884 -5.10 1.77 -29.28
C ASP A 884 -5.11 3.07 -28.45
N PHE A 885 -4.95 2.96 -27.14
CA PHE A 885 -4.93 4.09 -26.21
C PHE A 885 -3.58 4.84 -26.18
N ASP A 886 -2.53 4.32 -26.80
CA ASP A 886 -1.22 4.98 -26.89
C ASP A 886 -1.11 5.92 -28.09
N ARG A 887 -1.86 5.63 -29.16
CA ARG A 887 -1.76 6.37 -30.44
C ARG A 887 -2.04 7.86 -30.23
N ASP A 888 -1.05 8.67 -30.58
CA ASP A 888 -1.14 10.14 -30.57
C ASP A 888 -1.50 10.75 -29.19
N TYR A 889 -1.30 9.99 -28.09
CA TYR A 889 -1.73 10.39 -26.73
C TYR A 889 -1.28 11.82 -26.36
N CYS A 890 0.02 12.12 -26.47
CA CYS A 890 0.54 13.46 -26.14
C CYS A 890 -0.06 14.55 -27.03
N GLN A 891 -0.29 14.28 -28.32
CA GLN A 891 -0.92 15.22 -29.24
C GLN A 891 -2.37 15.46 -28.84
N MET A 892 -3.13 14.43 -28.50
CA MET A 892 -4.51 14.56 -28.01
C MET A 892 -4.57 15.38 -26.73
N VAL A 893 -3.64 15.17 -25.79
CA VAL A 893 -3.53 15.96 -24.56
C VAL A 893 -3.29 17.44 -24.89
N GLU A 894 -2.37 17.75 -25.77
CA GLU A 894 -2.07 19.14 -26.18
C GLU A 894 -3.24 19.81 -26.89
N GLN A 895 -3.97 19.08 -27.71
CA GLN A 895 -5.11 19.57 -28.48
C GLN A 895 -6.41 19.62 -27.68
N MET A 896 -6.46 19.05 -26.47
CA MET A 896 -7.66 19.04 -25.64
C MET A 896 -8.17 20.47 -25.36
N THR A 897 -9.45 20.69 -25.59
CA THR A 897 -10.08 22.01 -25.46
C THR A 897 -11.07 22.09 -24.30
N PRO A 898 -11.29 23.27 -23.69
CA PRO A 898 -12.34 23.46 -22.69
C PRO A 898 -13.73 23.06 -23.19
N ALA A 899 -14.02 23.28 -24.46
CA ALA A 899 -15.31 22.93 -25.09
C ALA A 899 -15.53 21.40 -25.14
N ALA A 900 -14.50 20.61 -25.32
CA ALA A 900 -14.60 19.14 -25.29
C ALA A 900 -14.98 18.64 -23.88
N VAL A 901 -14.28 19.12 -22.86
CA VAL A 901 -14.57 18.77 -21.44
C VAL A 901 -15.96 19.27 -21.03
N GLN A 902 -16.36 20.45 -21.51
CA GLN A 902 -17.70 20.99 -21.28
C GLN A 902 -18.79 20.09 -21.87
N ARG A 903 -18.61 19.60 -23.11
CA ARG A 903 -19.56 18.69 -23.76
C ARG A 903 -19.69 17.38 -22.96
N MET A 904 -18.58 16.83 -22.51
CA MET A 904 -18.58 15.61 -21.68
C MET A 904 -19.36 15.82 -20.38
N ALA A 905 -19.14 16.93 -19.69
CA ALA A 905 -19.89 17.26 -18.48
C ALA A 905 -21.39 17.42 -18.74
N ARG A 906 -21.78 18.08 -19.85
CA ARG A 906 -23.18 18.18 -20.28
C ARG A 906 -23.77 16.83 -20.59
N GLN A 907 -23.08 15.95 -21.33
CA GLN A 907 -23.57 14.63 -21.69
C GLN A 907 -23.91 13.80 -20.46
N LEU A 908 -23.04 13.84 -19.43
CA LEU A 908 -23.28 13.16 -18.13
C LEU A 908 -24.51 13.73 -17.41
N LEU A 909 -24.72 15.05 -17.40
CA LEU A 909 -25.88 15.68 -16.77
C LEU A 909 -27.17 15.45 -17.57
N ASP A 910 -27.12 15.57 -18.91
CA ASP A 910 -28.28 15.44 -19.80
C ASP A 910 -28.80 14.01 -19.90
N ALA A 911 -27.97 13.01 -19.55
CA ALA A 911 -28.38 11.62 -19.45
C ALA A 911 -29.46 11.39 -18.40
N LYS A 912 -29.61 12.28 -17.40
CA LYS A 912 -30.57 12.17 -16.28
C LYS A 912 -30.50 10.85 -15.56
N ARG A 913 -29.29 10.37 -15.37
CA ARG A 913 -28.95 9.14 -14.65
C ARG A 913 -27.98 9.53 -13.54
N CYS A 914 -28.54 9.86 -12.38
CA CYS A 914 -27.78 10.27 -11.21
C CYS A 914 -28.26 9.50 -9.98
N ILE A 915 -27.38 8.73 -9.38
CA ILE A 915 -27.68 8.02 -8.13
C ILE A 915 -26.80 8.61 -7.03
N GLU A 916 -27.42 9.25 -6.06
CA GLU A 916 -26.76 9.70 -4.84
C GLU A 916 -27.10 8.78 -3.68
N VAL A 917 -26.06 8.30 -2.99
CA VAL A 917 -26.20 7.51 -1.77
C VAL A 917 -25.50 8.25 -0.64
N THR A 918 -26.29 8.62 0.38
CA THR A 918 -25.80 9.33 1.55
C THR A 918 -26.08 8.54 2.82
N MET A 919 -25.04 8.24 3.60
CA MET A 919 -25.17 7.66 4.94
C MET A 919 -24.75 8.70 5.98
N LEU A 920 -25.65 9.00 6.91
CA LEU A 920 -25.41 9.89 8.05
C LEU A 920 -25.19 9.08 9.33
N SER A 921 -24.50 9.67 10.30
CA SER A 921 -24.53 9.16 11.68
C SER A 921 -25.89 9.44 12.31
N GLU A 922 -26.40 8.48 13.14
CA GLU A 922 -27.57 8.67 13.99
C GLU A 922 -27.24 9.60 15.15
#